data_360a65ea8039ac5d746967d3d43cfdc8
#
_entry.id   360a65ea8039ac5d746967d3d43cfdc8
#
_cell.length_a   1.000
_cell.length_b   1.000
_cell.length_c   1.000
_cell.angle_alpha   90.00
_cell.angle_beta   90.00
_cell.angle_gamma   90.00
#
_symmetry.space_group_name_H-M   'P 1'
#
loop_
_entity.id
_entity.type
_entity.pdbx_description
1 polymer ?
#
loop_
_entity_poly.entity_id
_entity_poly.type
_entity_poly.pdbx_seq_one_letter_code
_entity_poly.pdbx_strand_id
1 'polypeptide(L)'
;ISIQQVAMTLLEAIVLVFLVMFLFLQNIRYTIIPTIVVPVALLGTFGALLAMGFSINVLTMFGMVLVIGIVVDDAIVVVENVERIMSEEGLPPLEATRKAMGQISGAIVGITVVLISVFVPLAFFAGSVGNIYRQFSAVMAVSIGFSAFMALSLTPALCATLLKPVVAGHAHAKTGFFGGFNRGFARTAKGYEGWVAKLLRRGGRMMVVYVALIAAVGVLYMRLPTSFLPNEDQGSLLVNIQLPPGATLERTQAVVEKVEGFMLQQPEVKSMVAVMGFSFSGQGQNAGFSFVTLKDWSERKGAGQTAEALAGRAMGALSGVRDAFIFALSPPPIPELGVSSGFTFRLQDRGGNGHDALVAARNQMLGMASKSKVLAGVRPDGLEDAPQLQVDIDRDKASAQGVGFAAINNAISAALGSAYVNDFPNAGRLQRVVVQAEAQARMQPEDILKLTVLNSQGKAVPLSAFASTRWVSGAMQTVRYNGYPAMRISGGAAPGHSTGEAMAEMERLAAQLPAGFGFEWTGQSREEKLAGSQALVLYGFAILAVFLCLAALYESWSIPLAVILVVPLGVLGVLLGITGRGMANDVYFQVGLITIIGLSAKNAILIIEFAKDLQAQGRGVVESALEAAHLRFRPIIMTSLAFILGVVPLAMASGASSASQRAIGTGVIAGMVVGTFLAVFFVPTFFVVVRSLFKGSERQRKMHAEHAKAAGIEAHQ
;
A
#
# COMPACT_ATOMS: atom_id res chain seq x y z
N ILE A 1 -7.49 -13.36 -11.62
CA ILE A 1 -7.49 -13.98 -10.28
C ILE A 1 -7.72 -12.92 -9.21
N SER A 2 -6.87 -11.89 -9.05
CA SER A 2 -7.01 -10.87 -7.99
C SER A 2 -8.36 -10.15 -8.01
N ILE A 3 -8.87 -9.74 -9.19
CA ILE A 3 -10.19 -9.09 -9.31
C ILE A 3 -11.32 -10.03 -8.88
N GLN A 4 -11.27 -11.31 -9.24
CA GLN A 4 -12.27 -12.28 -8.82
C GLN A 4 -12.27 -12.50 -7.31
N GLN A 5 -11.08 -12.58 -6.69
CA GLN A 5 -10.96 -12.69 -5.23
C GLN A 5 -11.57 -11.48 -4.53
N VAL A 6 -11.26 -10.26 -5.01
CA VAL A 6 -11.84 -9.06 -4.40
C VAL A 6 -13.35 -8.95 -4.63
N ALA A 7 -13.87 -9.42 -5.78
CA ALA A 7 -15.31 -9.48 -6.01
C ALA A 7 -16.02 -10.43 -5.02
N MET A 8 -15.39 -11.58 -4.70
CA MET A 8 -15.88 -12.46 -3.64
C MET A 8 -15.83 -11.79 -2.26
N THR A 9 -14.73 -11.10 -1.94
CA THR A 9 -14.58 -10.32 -0.70
C THR A 9 -15.68 -9.25 -0.57
N LEU A 10 -16.06 -8.59 -1.68
CA LEU A 10 -17.16 -7.63 -1.72
C LEU A 10 -18.50 -8.30 -1.35
N LEU A 11 -18.77 -9.47 -1.92
CA LEU A 11 -19.99 -10.21 -1.65
C LEU A 11 -20.05 -10.67 -0.18
N GLU A 12 -18.94 -11.22 0.33
CA GLU A 12 -18.85 -11.62 1.75
C GLU A 12 -19.07 -10.44 2.69
N ALA A 13 -18.47 -9.27 2.37
CA ALA A 13 -18.65 -8.06 3.15
C ALA A 13 -20.12 -7.60 3.18
N ILE A 14 -20.83 -7.61 2.04
CA ILE A 14 -22.26 -7.27 1.96
C ILE A 14 -23.09 -8.21 2.82
N VAL A 15 -22.83 -9.52 2.78
CA VAL A 15 -23.54 -10.51 3.59
C VAL A 15 -23.31 -10.29 5.09
N LEU A 16 -22.07 -10.05 5.50
CA LEU A 16 -21.75 -9.81 6.90
C LEU A 16 -22.40 -8.52 7.43
N VAL A 17 -22.37 -7.46 6.64
CA VAL A 17 -23.03 -6.20 6.97
C VAL A 17 -24.56 -6.38 7.09
N PHE A 18 -25.17 -7.13 6.15
CA PHE A 18 -26.61 -7.47 6.25
C PHE A 18 -26.94 -8.19 7.55
N LEU A 19 -26.14 -9.18 7.95
CA LEU A 19 -26.36 -9.95 9.17
C LEU A 19 -26.30 -9.07 10.43
N VAL A 20 -25.32 -8.15 10.50
CA VAL A 20 -25.23 -7.21 11.63
C VAL A 20 -26.43 -6.29 11.66
N MET A 21 -26.79 -5.69 10.53
CA MET A 21 -27.97 -4.82 10.48
C MET A 21 -29.23 -5.56 10.88
N PHE A 22 -29.41 -6.81 10.44
CA PHE A 22 -30.56 -7.63 10.81
C PHE A 22 -30.58 -7.94 12.31
N LEU A 23 -29.43 -8.16 12.94
CA LEU A 23 -29.34 -8.37 14.38
C LEU A 23 -29.80 -7.15 15.18
N PHE A 24 -29.46 -5.93 14.77
CA PHE A 24 -29.83 -4.70 15.47
C PHE A 24 -31.22 -4.20 15.10
N LEU A 25 -31.58 -4.15 13.81
CA LEU A 25 -32.88 -3.65 13.35
C LEU A 25 -33.99 -4.69 13.53
N GLN A 26 -33.67 -5.98 13.55
CA GLN A 26 -34.60 -7.11 13.84
C GLN A 26 -35.83 -7.13 12.95
N ASN A 27 -35.78 -6.52 11.78
CA ASN A 27 -36.83 -6.46 10.80
C ASN A 27 -36.25 -6.44 9.39
N ILE A 28 -36.67 -7.40 8.59
CA ILE A 28 -36.16 -7.58 7.22
C ILE A 28 -36.38 -6.34 6.36
N ARG A 29 -37.47 -5.61 6.51
CA ARG A 29 -37.76 -4.42 5.70
C ARG A 29 -36.82 -3.26 6.01
N TYR A 30 -36.52 -3.04 7.28
CA TYR A 30 -35.56 -2.04 7.71
C TYR A 30 -34.14 -2.41 7.27
N THR A 31 -33.80 -3.71 7.25
CA THR A 31 -32.48 -4.20 6.86
C THR A 31 -32.26 -4.17 5.35
N ILE A 32 -33.30 -4.47 4.56
CA ILE A 32 -33.17 -4.55 3.10
C ILE A 32 -32.94 -3.17 2.46
N ILE A 33 -33.41 -2.09 3.08
CA ILE A 33 -33.25 -0.72 2.57
C ILE A 33 -31.76 -0.35 2.46
N PRO A 34 -30.96 -0.37 3.55
CA PRO A 34 -29.52 -0.10 3.44
C PRO A 34 -28.79 -1.12 2.56
N THR A 35 -29.26 -2.37 2.53
CA THR A 35 -28.64 -3.43 1.71
C THR A 35 -28.77 -3.15 0.20
N ILE A 36 -29.89 -2.60 -0.26
CA ILE A 36 -30.09 -2.19 -1.66
C ILE A 36 -29.23 -0.98 -2.02
N VAL A 37 -29.03 -0.06 -1.09
CA VAL A 37 -28.25 1.16 -1.32
C VAL A 37 -26.80 0.83 -1.68
N VAL A 38 -26.21 -0.21 -1.06
CA VAL A 38 -24.80 -0.58 -1.29
C VAL A 38 -24.50 -0.89 -2.76
N PRO A 39 -25.13 -1.87 -3.40
CA PRO A 39 -24.81 -2.17 -4.80
C PRO A 39 -25.10 -1.00 -5.74
N VAL A 40 -26.12 -0.19 -5.47
CA VAL A 40 -26.44 1.00 -6.28
C VAL A 40 -25.32 2.05 -6.15
N ALA A 41 -24.87 2.33 -4.94
CA ALA A 41 -23.77 3.27 -4.70
C ALA A 41 -22.44 2.77 -5.31
N LEU A 42 -22.15 1.46 -5.21
CA LEU A 42 -20.97 0.85 -5.82
C LEU A 42 -21.00 0.97 -7.35
N LEU A 43 -22.13 0.66 -7.98
CA LEU A 43 -22.30 0.81 -9.43
C LEU A 43 -22.18 2.27 -9.87
N GLY A 44 -22.76 3.21 -9.11
CA GLY A 44 -22.59 4.63 -9.33
C GLY A 44 -21.13 5.07 -9.24
N THR A 45 -20.39 4.53 -8.26
CA THR A 45 -18.96 4.79 -8.13
C THR A 45 -18.17 4.26 -9.31
N PHE A 46 -18.44 3.03 -9.78
CA PHE A 46 -17.79 2.50 -10.99
C PHE A 46 -18.09 3.36 -12.23
N GLY A 47 -19.33 3.82 -12.39
CA GLY A 47 -19.70 4.70 -13.48
C GLY A 47 -18.94 6.04 -13.44
N ALA A 48 -18.81 6.65 -12.27
CA ALA A 48 -18.06 7.90 -12.13
C ALA A 48 -16.54 7.69 -12.30
N LEU A 49 -15.96 6.61 -11.79
CA LEU A 49 -14.55 6.27 -12.02
C LEU A 49 -14.27 6.08 -13.50
N LEU A 50 -15.16 5.40 -14.24
CA LEU A 50 -15.06 5.25 -15.68
C LEU A 50 -15.09 6.61 -16.40
N ALA A 51 -16.01 7.49 -16.01
CA ALA A 51 -16.11 8.84 -16.58
C ALA A 51 -14.87 9.70 -16.30
N MET A 52 -14.18 9.48 -15.17
CA MET A 52 -12.91 10.13 -14.84
C MET A 52 -11.68 9.46 -15.49
N GLY A 53 -11.85 8.40 -16.28
CA GLY A 53 -10.76 7.69 -16.95
C GLY A 53 -9.96 6.74 -16.05
N PHE A 54 -10.46 6.36 -14.87
CA PHE A 54 -9.83 5.36 -14.02
C PHE A 54 -10.17 3.94 -14.49
N SER A 55 -9.19 3.05 -14.39
CA SER A 55 -9.38 1.62 -14.64
C SER A 55 -9.79 0.88 -13.37
N ILE A 56 -10.50 -0.24 -13.54
CA ILE A 56 -10.72 -1.20 -12.45
C ILE A 56 -9.42 -1.98 -12.25
N ASN A 57 -8.83 -1.84 -11.09
CA ASN A 57 -7.62 -2.52 -10.68
C ASN A 57 -7.69 -2.91 -9.19
N VAL A 58 -6.66 -3.59 -8.71
CA VAL A 58 -6.62 -4.09 -7.31
C VAL A 58 -6.78 -2.96 -6.29
N LEU A 59 -6.18 -1.79 -6.54
CA LEU A 59 -6.23 -0.64 -5.63
C LEU A 59 -7.64 -0.03 -5.57
N THR A 60 -8.27 0.17 -6.73
CA THR A 60 -9.65 0.69 -6.79
C THR A 60 -10.62 -0.27 -6.13
N MET A 61 -10.41 -1.59 -6.31
CA MET A 61 -11.23 -2.62 -5.68
C MET A 61 -11.04 -2.68 -4.15
N PHE A 62 -9.83 -2.47 -3.62
CA PHE A 62 -9.62 -2.38 -2.16
C PHE A 62 -10.36 -1.19 -1.56
N GLY A 63 -10.31 -0.04 -2.24
CA GLY A 63 -11.10 1.12 -1.86
C GLY A 63 -12.60 0.80 -1.83
N MET A 64 -13.10 0.07 -2.82
CA MET A 64 -14.52 -0.33 -2.90
C MET A 64 -14.95 -1.23 -1.74
N VAL A 65 -14.14 -2.21 -1.34
CA VAL A 65 -14.45 -3.06 -0.16
C VAL A 65 -14.51 -2.21 1.11
N LEU A 66 -13.56 -1.30 1.29
CA LEU A 66 -13.52 -0.42 2.45
C LEU A 66 -14.75 0.51 2.52
N VAL A 67 -15.20 0.98 1.36
CA VAL A 67 -16.34 1.88 1.23
C VAL A 67 -17.67 1.22 1.61
N ILE A 68 -17.83 -0.11 1.48
CA ILE A 68 -19.09 -0.79 1.83
C ILE A 68 -19.57 -0.41 3.23
N GLY A 69 -18.66 -0.45 4.20
CA GLY A 69 -18.98 -0.09 5.57
C GLY A 69 -19.37 1.38 5.76
N ILE A 70 -18.78 2.29 4.96
CA ILE A 70 -19.07 3.73 5.02
C ILE A 70 -20.43 4.04 4.37
N VAL A 71 -20.71 3.44 3.21
CA VAL A 71 -21.94 3.64 2.44
C VAL A 71 -23.19 3.18 3.20
N VAL A 72 -23.06 2.04 3.86
CA VAL A 72 -24.18 1.49 4.65
C VAL A 72 -24.56 2.41 5.82
N ASP A 73 -23.56 3.06 6.42
CA ASP A 73 -23.73 3.84 7.63
C ASP A 73 -24.68 5.05 7.43
N ASP A 74 -24.57 5.79 6.33
CA ASP A 74 -25.46 6.92 6.05
C ASP A 74 -26.91 6.46 5.87
N ALA A 75 -27.13 5.34 5.19
CA ALA A 75 -28.46 4.75 5.03
C ALA A 75 -29.04 4.23 6.37
N ILE A 76 -28.20 3.68 7.23
CA ILE A 76 -28.60 3.22 8.58
C ILE A 76 -29.12 4.39 9.41
N VAL A 77 -28.39 5.52 9.43
CA VAL A 77 -28.78 6.71 10.20
C VAL A 77 -30.17 7.22 9.78
N VAL A 78 -30.47 7.20 8.48
CA VAL A 78 -31.80 7.57 7.97
C VAL A 78 -32.87 6.59 8.45
N VAL A 79 -32.67 5.29 8.21
CA VAL A 79 -33.65 4.24 8.56
C VAL A 79 -33.92 4.24 10.05
N GLU A 80 -32.91 4.35 10.89
CA GLU A 80 -33.05 4.36 12.35
C GLU A 80 -33.79 5.59 12.84
N ASN A 81 -33.49 6.78 12.31
CA ASN A 81 -34.20 7.99 12.71
C ASN A 81 -35.70 7.95 12.31
N VAL A 82 -35.99 7.38 11.12
CA VAL A 82 -37.37 7.15 10.68
C VAL A 82 -38.08 6.15 11.61
N GLU A 83 -37.42 5.03 11.95
CA GLU A 83 -37.95 4.03 12.89
C GLU A 83 -38.25 4.64 14.28
N ARG A 84 -37.29 5.43 14.79
CA ARG A 84 -37.47 6.12 16.08
C ARG A 84 -38.70 7.02 16.09
N ILE A 85 -38.87 7.88 15.09
CA ILE A 85 -40.00 8.80 14.98
C ILE A 85 -41.32 8.02 14.83
N MET A 86 -41.34 6.95 14.01
CA MET A 86 -42.54 6.11 13.88
C MET A 86 -42.90 5.43 15.18
N SER A 87 -41.94 4.97 15.99
CA SER A 87 -42.21 4.27 17.27
C SER A 87 -42.55 5.21 18.41
N GLU A 88 -41.97 6.41 18.47
CA GLU A 88 -42.18 7.40 19.53
C GLU A 88 -43.46 8.21 19.29
N GLU A 89 -43.69 8.66 18.04
CA GLU A 89 -44.77 9.58 17.70
C GLU A 89 -45.97 8.92 16.98
N GLY A 90 -45.81 7.66 16.54
CA GLY A 90 -46.88 6.93 15.84
C GLY A 90 -47.21 7.47 14.45
N LEU A 91 -46.31 8.27 13.85
CA LEU A 91 -46.52 8.86 12.53
C LEU A 91 -46.49 7.81 11.42
N PRO A 92 -47.28 7.98 10.34
CA PRO A 92 -47.19 7.12 9.17
C PRO A 92 -45.81 7.25 8.50
N PRO A 93 -45.33 6.23 7.74
CA PRO A 93 -43.98 6.19 7.18
C PRO A 93 -43.57 7.44 6.39
N LEU A 94 -44.48 7.99 5.57
CA LEU A 94 -44.18 9.18 4.77
C LEU A 94 -43.91 10.43 5.64
N GLU A 95 -44.78 10.67 6.64
CA GLU A 95 -44.67 11.82 7.53
C GLU A 95 -43.45 11.68 8.47
N ALA A 96 -43.24 10.47 9.01
CA ALA A 96 -42.06 10.16 9.80
C ALA A 96 -40.76 10.37 9.02
N THR A 97 -40.75 9.95 7.74
CA THR A 97 -39.58 10.16 6.86
C THR A 97 -39.33 11.65 6.60
N ARG A 98 -40.37 12.43 6.29
CA ARG A 98 -40.22 13.89 6.11
C ARG A 98 -39.64 14.57 7.35
N LYS A 99 -40.14 14.20 8.53
CA LYS A 99 -39.67 14.76 9.79
C LYS A 99 -38.23 14.31 10.10
N ALA A 100 -37.92 13.05 9.87
CA ALA A 100 -36.56 12.50 10.04
C ALA A 100 -35.57 13.23 9.15
N MET A 101 -35.89 13.41 7.86
CA MET A 101 -34.99 14.09 6.93
C MET A 101 -34.77 15.56 7.31
N GLY A 102 -35.81 16.26 7.82
CA GLY A 102 -35.64 17.60 8.35
C GLY A 102 -34.62 17.71 9.50
N GLN A 103 -34.46 16.63 10.30
CA GLN A 103 -33.55 16.59 11.44
C GLN A 103 -32.12 16.21 11.04
N ILE A 104 -31.92 15.36 10.03
CA ILE A 104 -30.62 14.71 9.79
C ILE A 104 -29.94 15.12 8.48
N SER A 105 -30.64 15.78 7.53
CA SER A 105 -30.05 16.13 6.22
C SER A 105 -28.82 17.00 6.36
N GLY A 106 -28.83 18.00 7.25
CA GLY A 106 -27.67 18.87 7.50
C GLY A 106 -26.47 18.10 8.05
N ALA A 107 -26.72 17.19 8.99
CA ALA A 107 -25.68 16.34 9.59
C ALA A 107 -25.06 15.40 8.53
N ILE A 108 -25.86 14.77 7.66
CA ILE A 108 -25.39 13.89 6.59
C ILE A 108 -24.48 14.67 5.63
N VAL A 109 -24.92 15.83 5.16
CA VAL A 109 -24.11 16.68 4.26
C VAL A 109 -22.79 17.09 4.93
N GLY A 110 -22.86 17.53 6.20
CA GLY A 110 -21.70 17.94 6.95
C GLY A 110 -20.68 16.81 7.14
N ILE A 111 -21.13 15.63 7.55
CA ILE A 111 -20.28 14.44 7.71
C ILE A 111 -19.64 14.04 6.37
N THR A 112 -20.43 14.07 5.29
CA THR A 112 -19.95 13.75 3.94
C THR A 112 -18.82 14.66 3.49
N VAL A 113 -19.00 15.98 3.64
CA VAL A 113 -17.98 16.97 3.29
C VAL A 113 -16.71 16.77 4.12
N VAL A 114 -16.84 16.53 5.42
CA VAL A 114 -15.71 16.25 6.31
C VAL A 114 -14.99 14.98 5.90
N LEU A 115 -15.70 13.89 5.62
CA LEU A 115 -15.09 12.62 5.17
C LEU A 115 -14.38 12.77 3.83
N ILE A 116 -14.98 13.44 2.85
CA ILE A 116 -14.33 13.70 1.56
C ILE A 116 -13.06 14.55 1.77
N SER A 117 -13.11 15.57 2.63
CA SER A 117 -11.98 16.47 2.88
C SER A 117 -10.73 15.77 3.43
N VAL A 118 -10.89 14.63 4.11
CA VAL A 118 -9.77 13.79 4.59
C VAL A 118 -8.99 13.20 3.42
N PHE A 119 -9.69 12.81 2.35
CA PHE A 119 -9.07 12.15 1.20
C PHE A 119 -8.54 13.12 0.15
N VAL A 120 -9.04 14.35 0.09
CA VAL A 120 -8.61 15.35 -0.90
C VAL A 120 -7.10 15.59 -0.90
N PRO A 121 -6.40 15.74 0.24
CA PRO A 121 -4.96 15.96 0.26
C PRO A 121 -4.15 14.83 -0.40
N LEU A 122 -4.65 13.57 -0.36
CA LEU A 122 -3.97 12.42 -0.99
C LEU A 122 -3.88 12.56 -2.51
N ALA A 123 -4.85 13.23 -3.14
CA ALA A 123 -4.90 13.39 -4.59
C ALA A 123 -3.77 14.29 -5.13
N PHE A 124 -3.16 15.12 -4.29
CA PHE A 124 -2.12 16.08 -4.68
C PHE A 124 -0.68 15.55 -4.52
N PHE A 125 -0.51 14.33 -4.05
CA PHE A 125 0.82 13.74 -3.90
C PHE A 125 1.42 13.37 -5.25
N ALA A 126 2.75 13.58 -5.37
CA ALA A 126 3.53 13.26 -6.57
C ALA A 126 4.20 11.88 -6.47
N GLY A 127 4.71 11.39 -7.61
CA GLY A 127 5.44 10.13 -7.68
C GLY A 127 4.53 8.89 -7.74
N SER A 128 5.15 7.71 -7.64
CA SER A 128 4.45 6.42 -7.72
C SER A 128 3.46 6.24 -6.57
N VAL A 129 3.83 6.67 -5.37
CA VAL A 129 2.95 6.67 -4.19
C VAL A 129 1.75 7.59 -4.40
N GLY A 130 1.98 8.77 -5.00
CA GLY A 130 0.92 9.70 -5.33
C GLY A 130 -0.13 9.11 -6.29
N ASN A 131 0.29 8.26 -7.22
CA ASN A 131 -0.65 7.56 -8.10
C ASN A 131 -1.53 6.55 -7.33
N ILE A 132 -0.96 5.85 -6.35
CA ILE A 132 -1.71 4.95 -5.46
C ILE A 132 -2.73 5.75 -4.65
N TYR A 133 -2.29 6.83 -4.01
CA TYR A 133 -3.14 7.69 -3.19
C TYR A 133 -4.25 8.36 -4.00
N ARG A 134 -3.96 8.82 -5.21
CA ARG A 134 -4.95 9.47 -6.10
C ARG A 134 -6.08 8.53 -6.47
N GLN A 135 -5.75 7.28 -6.85
CA GLN A 135 -6.77 6.28 -7.17
C GLN A 135 -7.63 5.96 -5.94
N PHE A 136 -7.00 5.75 -4.79
CA PHE A 136 -7.71 5.47 -3.56
C PHE A 136 -8.58 6.65 -3.11
N SER A 137 -8.04 7.87 -3.15
CA SER A 137 -8.76 9.11 -2.84
C SER A 137 -9.98 9.30 -3.74
N ALA A 138 -9.83 9.09 -5.05
CA ALA A 138 -10.93 9.20 -5.99
C ALA A 138 -12.05 8.20 -5.69
N VAL A 139 -11.71 6.92 -5.46
CA VAL A 139 -12.68 5.89 -5.07
C VAL A 139 -13.43 6.29 -3.80
N MET A 140 -12.69 6.68 -2.76
CA MET A 140 -13.28 7.04 -1.47
C MET A 140 -14.18 8.28 -1.58
N ALA A 141 -13.68 9.36 -2.18
CA ALA A 141 -14.44 10.61 -2.29
C ALA A 141 -15.71 10.44 -3.12
N VAL A 142 -15.63 9.76 -4.27
CA VAL A 142 -16.77 9.50 -5.14
C VAL A 142 -17.79 8.61 -4.45
N SER A 143 -17.35 7.53 -3.81
CA SER A 143 -18.25 6.58 -3.14
C SER A 143 -18.95 7.22 -1.95
N ILE A 144 -18.26 8.04 -1.15
CA ILE A 144 -18.84 8.81 -0.04
C ILE A 144 -19.88 9.80 -0.58
N GLY A 145 -19.58 10.47 -1.70
CA GLY A 145 -20.53 11.35 -2.37
C GLY A 145 -21.80 10.63 -2.84
N PHE A 146 -21.65 9.44 -3.46
CA PHE A 146 -22.78 8.60 -3.85
C PHE A 146 -23.56 8.08 -2.63
N SER A 147 -22.87 7.73 -1.53
CA SER A 147 -23.51 7.34 -0.26
C SER A 147 -24.48 8.43 0.23
N ALA A 148 -23.99 9.64 0.34
CA ALA A 148 -24.81 10.77 0.77
C ALA A 148 -25.96 11.04 -0.19
N PHE A 149 -25.71 10.99 -1.50
CA PHE A 149 -26.76 11.15 -2.51
C PHE A 149 -27.86 10.09 -2.35
N MET A 150 -27.49 8.81 -2.13
CA MET A 150 -28.44 7.73 -1.89
C MET A 150 -29.17 7.90 -0.56
N ALA A 151 -28.46 8.33 0.50
CA ALA A 151 -29.06 8.58 1.81
C ALA A 151 -30.08 9.75 1.79
N LEU A 152 -29.89 10.73 0.91
CA LEU A 152 -30.79 11.88 0.76
C LEU A 152 -31.90 11.66 -0.27
N SER A 153 -31.80 10.66 -1.14
CA SER A 153 -32.79 10.41 -2.20
C SER A 153 -33.43 9.02 -2.11
N LEU A 154 -32.68 7.96 -2.40
CA LEU A 154 -33.19 6.60 -2.48
C LEU A 154 -33.66 6.06 -1.12
N THR A 155 -32.85 6.26 -0.08
CA THR A 155 -33.18 5.73 1.26
C THR A 155 -34.49 6.28 1.83
N PRO A 156 -34.74 7.61 1.79
CA PRO A 156 -36.03 8.16 2.22
C PRO A 156 -37.20 7.66 1.37
N ALA A 157 -37.03 7.56 0.05
CA ALA A 157 -38.07 7.04 -0.85
C ALA A 157 -38.42 5.58 -0.49
N LEU A 158 -37.42 4.74 -0.23
CA LEU A 158 -37.64 3.35 0.21
C LEU A 158 -38.29 3.28 1.62
N CYS A 159 -37.90 4.15 2.55
CA CYS A 159 -38.52 4.24 3.87
C CYS A 159 -40.00 4.58 3.77
N ALA A 160 -40.34 5.59 2.96
CA ALA A 160 -41.72 6.01 2.78
C ALA A 160 -42.61 4.96 2.10
N THR A 161 -42.04 4.10 1.26
CA THR A 161 -42.79 3.12 0.44
C THR A 161 -42.78 1.71 1.01
N LEU A 162 -41.70 1.23 1.60
CA LEU A 162 -41.55 -0.16 2.06
C LEU A 162 -41.87 -0.37 3.53
N LEU A 163 -41.78 0.69 4.36
CA LEU A 163 -42.08 0.56 5.78
C LEU A 163 -43.59 0.50 6.04
N LYS A 164 -43.98 -0.21 7.10
CA LYS A 164 -45.37 -0.28 7.55
C LYS A 164 -45.55 0.61 8.77
N PRO A 165 -46.74 1.23 8.92
CA PRO A 165 -47.08 1.98 10.12
C PRO A 165 -46.91 1.13 11.39
N VAL A 166 -46.38 1.75 12.44
CA VAL A 166 -46.19 1.15 13.77
C VAL A 166 -47.10 1.89 14.74
N VAL A 167 -47.81 1.17 15.62
CA VAL A 167 -48.65 1.79 16.64
C VAL A 167 -47.78 2.35 17.77
N ALA A 168 -47.95 3.61 18.10
CA ALA A 168 -47.21 4.28 19.17
C ALA A 168 -47.26 3.52 20.50
N GLY A 169 -46.10 3.39 21.15
CA GLY A 169 -45.99 2.76 22.49
C GLY A 169 -46.00 1.23 22.50
N HIS A 170 -46.25 0.55 21.40
CA HIS A 170 -46.14 -0.91 21.27
C HIS A 170 -44.78 -1.31 20.72
N ALA A 171 -43.71 -1.01 21.45
CA ALA A 171 -42.46 -1.75 21.26
C ALA A 171 -42.78 -3.21 21.66
N HIS A 172 -43.06 -4.06 20.65
CA HIS A 172 -43.33 -5.49 20.88
C HIS A 172 -42.13 -6.05 21.64
N ALA A 173 -42.35 -6.41 22.91
CA ALA A 173 -41.33 -7.08 23.70
C ALA A 173 -40.99 -8.39 23.00
N LYS A 174 -39.94 -8.34 22.13
CA LYS A 174 -39.50 -9.50 21.37
C LYS A 174 -39.06 -10.59 22.35
N THR A 175 -39.58 -11.79 22.18
CA THR A 175 -39.23 -12.98 22.96
C THR A 175 -38.14 -13.79 22.24
N GLY A 176 -37.53 -14.77 22.89
CA GLY A 176 -36.48 -15.61 22.31
C GLY A 176 -35.13 -14.90 22.18
N PHE A 177 -34.39 -15.24 21.12
CA PHE A 177 -33.00 -14.73 20.88
C PHE A 177 -32.95 -13.19 20.85
N PHE A 178 -33.82 -12.54 20.07
CA PHE A 178 -33.84 -11.08 19.96
C PHE A 178 -34.22 -10.40 21.27
N GLY A 179 -35.11 -11.01 22.05
CA GLY A 179 -35.45 -10.52 23.40
C GLY A 179 -34.27 -10.62 24.37
N GLY A 180 -33.48 -11.71 24.28
CA GLY A 180 -32.24 -11.88 25.04
C GLY A 180 -31.21 -10.82 24.66
N PHE A 181 -31.01 -10.60 23.37
CA PHE A 181 -30.10 -9.57 22.83
C PHE A 181 -30.47 -8.17 23.30
N ASN A 182 -31.74 -7.79 23.19
CA ASN A 182 -32.22 -6.45 23.60
C ASN A 182 -32.04 -6.22 25.11
N ARG A 183 -32.33 -7.21 25.96
CA ARG A 183 -32.11 -7.12 27.43
C ARG A 183 -30.63 -6.99 27.76
N GLY A 184 -29.76 -7.76 27.08
CA GLY A 184 -28.31 -7.66 27.24
C GLY A 184 -27.81 -6.27 26.84
N PHE A 185 -28.22 -5.78 25.66
CA PHE A 185 -27.84 -4.46 25.17
C PHE A 185 -28.32 -3.32 26.08
N ALA A 186 -29.58 -3.36 26.55
CA ALA A 186 -30.12 -2.36 27.46
C ALA A 186 -29.35 -2.31 28.80
N ARG A 187 -28.91 -3.49 29.31
CA ARG A 187 -28.06 -3.56 30.51
C ARG A 187 -26.69 -2.92 30.27
N THR A 188 -26.09 -3.18 29.11
CA THR A 188 -24.81 -2.56 28.69
C THR A 188 -24.95 -1.05 28.54
N ALA A 189 -26.05 -0.57 27.92
CA ALA A 189 -26.29 0.87 27.75
C ALA A 189 -26.45 1.61 29.09
N LYS A 190 -27.20 1.04 30.06
CA LYS A 190 -27.28 1.60 31.42
C LYS A 190 -25.93 1.61 32.14
N GLY A 191 -25.16 0.55 31.99
CA GLY A 191 -23.79 0.50 32.53
C GLY A 191 -22.92 1.59 31.95
N TYR A 192 -22.97 1.76 30.64
CA TYR A 192 -22.23 2.79 29.88
C TYR A 192 -22.62 4.20 30.39
N GLU A 193 -23.87 4.52 30.48
CA GLU A 193 -24.36 5.81 31.00
C GLU A 193 -23.81 6.12 32.40
N GLY A 194 -23.86 5.14 33.31
CA GLY A 194 -23.28 5.28 34.64
C GLY A 194 -21.76 5.53 34.64
N TRP A 195 -21.02 4.91 33.71
CA TRP A 195 -19.58 5.15 33.55
C TRP A 195 -19.32 6.54 32.99
N VAL A 196 -20.01 6.96 31.93
CA VAL A 196 -19.87 8.29 31.34
C VAL A 196 -20.15 9.38 32.38
N ALA A 197 -21.23 9.25 33.16
CA ALA A 197 -21.54 10.20 34.21
C ALA A 197 -20.44 10.33 35.28
N LYS A 198 -19.76 9.23 35.64
CA LYS A 198 -18.62 9.24 36.56
C LYS A 198 -17.38 9.90 35.93
N LEU A 199 -17.13 9.65 34.63
CA LEU A 199 -15.98 10.17 33.92
C LEU A 199 -16.12 11.69 33.69
N LEU A 200 -17.31 12.16 33.33
CA LEU A 200 -17.59 13.59 33.17
C LEU A 200 -17.33 14.40 34.45
N ARG A 201 -17.62 13.83 35.63
CA ARG A 201 -17.29 14.46 36.92
C ARG A 201 -15.79 14.53 37.18
N ARG A 202 -14.96 13.76 36.47
CA ARG A 202 -13.50 13.68 36.61
C ARG A 202 -12.75 14.12 35.35
N GLY A 203 -13.30 15.06 34.60
CA GLY A 203 -12.78 15.50 33.30
C GLY A 203 -11.27 15.79 33.26
N GLY A 204 -10.72 16.45 34.30
CA GLY A 204 -9.29 16.72 34.37
C GLY A 204 -8.41 15.46 34.42
N ARG A 205 -8.83 14.43 35.17
CA ARG A 205 -8.11 13.13 35.21
C ARG A 205 -8.20 12.40 33.87
N MET A 206 -9.34 12.49 33.19
CA MET A 206 -9.51 11.92 31.85
C MET A 206 -8.59 12.58 30.84
N MET A 207 -8.37 13.90 30.94
CA MET A 207 -7.39 14.59 30.06
C MET A 207 -5.96 14.16 30.32
N VAL A 208 -5.57 13.84 31.57
CA VAL A 208 -4.25 13.28 31.87
C VAL A 208 -4.09 11.89 31.23
N VAL A 209 -5.11 11.02 31.34
CA VAL A 209 -5.10 9.72 30.66
C VAL A 209 -5.01 9.90 29.15
N TYR A 210 -5.73 10.85 28.58
CA TYR A 210 -5.66 11.15 27.15
C TYR A 210 -4.27 11.60 26.71
N VAL A 211 -3.60 12.46 27.46
CA VAL A 211 -2.20 12.87 27.17
C VAL A 211 -1.26 11.66 27.22
N ALA A 212 -1.45 10.76 28.19
CA ALA A 212 -0.66 9.50 28.25
C ALA A 212 -0.92 8.60 27.00
N LEU A 213 -2.17 8.53 26.51
CA LEU A 213 -2.49 7.81 25.28
C LEU A 213 -1.83 8.45 24.05
N ILE A 214 -1.80 9.79 23.95
CA ILE A 214 -1.07 10.49 22.87
C ILE A 214 0.42 10.19 22.93
N ALA A 215 1.02 10.19 24.12
CA ALA A 215 2.42 9.82 24.28
C ALA A 215 2.68 8.38 23.83
N ALA A 216 1.78 7.46 24.16
CA ALA A 216 1.86 6.07 23.68
C ALA A 216 1.75 5.98 22.16
N VAL A 217 0.88 6.76 21.51
CA VAL A 217 0.80 6.85 20.03
C VAL A 217 2.14 7.29 19.46
N GLY A 218 2.76 8.32 20.01
CA GLY A 218 4.07 8.81 19.56
C GLY A 218 5.15 7.73 19.67
N VAL A 219 5.24 7.05 20.81
CA VAL A 219 6.23 5.99 21.04
C VAL A 219 6.01 4.79 20.10
N LEU A 220 4.76 4.35 19.93
CA LEU A 220 4.44 3.23 19.03
C LEU A 220 4.74 3.60 17.56
N TYR A 221 4.39 4.81 17.14
CA TYR A 221 4.66 5.26 15.78
C TYR A 221 6.16 5.31 15.47
N MET A 222 6.97 5.81 16.42
CA MET A 222 8.44 5.89 16.27
C MET A 222 9.12 4.51 16.26
N ARG A 223 8.50 3.51 16.88
CA ARG A 223 9.01 2.12 16.93
C ARG A 223 8.52 1.24 15.79
N LEU A 224 7.53 1.73 15.02
CA LEU A 224 6.96 0.93 13.93
C LEU A 224 7.96 0.87 12.78
N PRO A 225 8.37 -0.34 12.34
CA PRO A 225 9.28 -0.51 11.23
C PRO A 225 8.68 0.04 9.93
N THR A 226 9.49 0.68 9.09
CA THR A 226 9.04 1.27 7.84
C THR A 226 9.28 0.33 6.66
N SER A 227 8.37 0.37 5.68
CA SER A 227 8.47 -0.36 4.42
C SER A 227 7.75 0.44 3.32
N PHE A 228 8.05 0.16 2.05
CA PHE A 228 7.33 0.77 0.93
C PHE A 228 5.98 0.09 0.71
N LEU A 229 6.01 -1.16 0.31
CA LEU A 229 4.85 -2.02 0.10
C LEU A 229 5.13 -3.38 0.75
N PRO A 230 4.11 -4.11 1.20
CA PRO A 230 4.31 -5.45 1.72
C PRO A 230 4.77 -6.40 0.61
N ASN A 231 5.59 -7.39 0.97
CA ASN A 231 5.96 -8.44 0.04
C ASN A 231 4.74 -9.30 -0.27
N GLU A 232 4.48 -9.49 -1.56
CA GLU A 232 3.35 -10.27 -2.06
C GLU A 232 3.82 -11.58 -2.69
N ASP A 233 3.14 -12.67 -2.38
CA ASP A 233 3.28 -13.91 -3.15
C ASP A 233 2.51 -13.76 -4.46
N GLN A 234 3.22 -13.41 -5.54
CA GLN A 234 2.63 -13.19 -6.86
C GLN A 234 2.39 -14.50 -7.65
N GLY A 235 2.60 -15.67 -7.04
CA GLY A 235 2.48 -16.95 -7.72
C GLY A 235 3.62 -17.22 -8.72
N SER A 236 4.71 -16.49 -8.61
CA SER A 236 5.89 -16.63 -9.45
C SER A 236 7.18 -16.37 -8.67
N LEU A 237 8.26 -16.96 -9.18
CA LEU A 237 9.60 -16.81 -8.65
C LEU A 237 10.56 -16.56 -9.82
N LEU A 238 11.55 -15.73 -9.60
CA LEU A 238 12.61 -15.44 -10.56
C LEU A 238 13.90 -16.09 -10.07
N VAL A 239 14.63 -16.75 -10.97
CA VAL A 239 15.94 -17.34 -10.63
C VAL A 239 16.98 -16.76 -11.57
N ASN A 240 17.95 -16.08 -11.00
CA ASN A 240 19.11 -15.57 -11.74
C ASN A 240 20.28 -16.54 -11.59
N ILE A 241 20.93 -16.83 -12.71
CA ILE A 241 22.04 -17.77 -12.80
C ILE A 241 23.18 -17.04 -13.48
N GLN A 242 24.28 -16.85 -12.77
CA GLN A 242 25.44 -16.11 -13.29
C GLN A 242 26.69 -16.95 -13.11
N LEU A 243 27.27 -17.38 -14.21
CA LEU A 243 28.55 -18.07 -14.25
C LEU A 243 29.71 -17.05 -14.35
N PRO A 244 30.94 -17.47 -14.05
CA PRO A 244 32.11 -16.65 -14.25
C PRO A 244 32.24 -16.13 -15.69
N PRO A 245 32.83 -14.98 -15.90
CA PRO A 245 33.15 -14.47 -17.25
C PRO A 245 33.93 -15.51 -18.08
N GLY A 246 33.55 -15.65 -19.35
CA GLY A 246 34.14 -16.63 -20.24
C GLY A 246 33.55 -18.03 -20.18
N ALA A 247 32.58 -18.31 -19.34
CA ALA A 247 31.86 -19.58 -19.37
C ALA A 247 31.05 -19.72 -20.68
N THR A 248 31.11 -20.92 -21.28
CA THR A 248 30.37 -21.23 -22.49
C THR A 248 28.91 -21.46 -22.27
N LEU A 249 28.10 -21.45 -23.34
CA LEU A 249 26.66 -21.70 -23.27
C LEU A 249 26.36 -23.11 -22.77
N GLU A 250 27.13 -24.12 -23.15
CA GLU A 250 26.98 -25.50 -22.71
C GLU A 250 27.19 -25.64 -21.18
N ARG A 251 28.16 -24.91 -20.66
CA ARG A 251 28.42 -24.87 -19.21
C ARG A 251 27.27 -24.19 -18.48
N THR A 252 26.74 -23.14 -19.06
CA THR A 252 25.55 -22.46 -18.52
C THR A 252 24.33 -23.37 -18.55
N GLN A 253 24.11 -24.09 -19.65
CA GLN A 253 23.06 -25.08 -19.79
C GLN A 253 23.12 -26.16 -18.72
N ALA A 254 24.31 -26.74 -18.48
CA ALA A 254 24.48 -27.76 -17.46
C ALA A 254 24.14 -27.27 -16.03
N VAL A 255 24.32 -25.97 -15.75
CA VAL A 255 23.87 -25.37 -14.50
C VAL A 255 22.35 -25.13 -14.51
N VAL A 256 21.80 -24.64 -15.61
CA VAL A 256 20.35 -24.44 -15.76
C VAL A 256 19.60 -25.76 -15.57
N GLU A 257 20.07 -26.86 -16.14
CA GLU A 257 19.46 -28.20 -15.97
C GLU A 257 19.42 -28.64 -14.49
N LYS A 258 20.45 -28.31 -13.70
CA LYS A 258 20.44 -28.58 -12.25
C LYS A 258 19.38 -27.75 -11.52
N VAL A 259 19.24 -26.48 -11.92
CA VAL A 259 18.20 -25.59 -11.36
C VAL A 259 16.80 -26.09 -11.73
N GLU A 260 16.58 -26.49 -12.99
CA GLU A 260 15.33 -27.07 -13.47
C GLU A 260 14.98 -28.36 -12.70
N GLY A 261 15.96 -29.27 -12.59
CA GLY A 261 15.80 -30.52 -11.85
C GLY A 261 15.37 -30.30 -10.40
N PHE A 262 15.91 -29.31 -9.73
CA PHE A 262 15.49 -28.94 -8.39
C PHE A 262 14.10 -28.30 -8.37
N MET A 263 13.84 -27.31 -9.22
CA MET A 263 12.60 -26.52 -9.19
C MET A 263 11.39 -27.35 -9.57
N LEU A 264 11.49 -28.18 -10.62
CA LEU A 264 10.37 -29.00 -11.09
C LEU A 264 9.99 -30.14 -10.13
N GLN A 265 10.88 -30.52 -9.20
CA GLN A 265 10.57 -31.48 -8.14
C GLN A 265 9.79 -30.85 -6.97
N GLN A 266 9.70 -29.51 -6.90
CA GLN A 266 8.97 -28.87 -5.81
C GLN A 266 7.46 -28.96 -6.03
N PRO A 267 6.68 -29.37 -5.01
CA PRO A 267 5.23 -29.57 -5.16
C PRO A 267 4.46 -28.30 -5.49
N GLU A 268 5.04 -27.13 -5.14
CA GLU A 268 4.46 -25.82 -5.39
C GLU A 268 4.64 -25.33 -6.83
N VAL A 269 5.60 -25.89 -7.57
CA VAL A 269 5.93 -25.44 -8.92
C VAL A 269 4.97 -26.06 -9.93
N LYS A 270 4.46 -25.22 -10.83
CA LYS A 270 3.61 -25.62 -11.95
C LYS A 270 4.43 -25.79 -13.23
N SER A 271 5.30 -24.84 -13.53
CA SER A 271 6.12 -24.83 -14.74
C SER A 271 7.31 -23.87 -14.57
N MET A 272 8.32 -24.05 -15.39
CA MET A 272 9.50 -23.22 -15.43
C MET A 272 9.88 -22.93 -16.89
N VAL A 273 10.33 -21.70 -17.15
CA VAL A 273 10.93 -21.28 -18.42
C VAL A 273 12.31 -20.72 -18.11
N ALA A 274 13.34 -21.35 -18.67
CA ALA A 274 14.73 -20.88 -18.55
C ALA A 274 15.18 -20.23 -19.86
N VAL A 275 15.81 -19.05 -19.74
CA VAL A 275 16.38 -18.28 -20.84
C VAL A 275 17.88 -18.21 -20.62
N MET A 276 18.65 -18.76 -21.53
CA MET A 276 20.11 -18.68 -21.53
C MET A 276 20.58 -17.51 -22.38
N GLY A 277 21.71 -16.94 -22.02
CA GLY A 277 22.28 -15.77 -22.70
C GLY A 277 21.79 -14.43 -22.17
N PHE A 278 20.88 -14.44 -21.20
CA PHE A 278 20.26 -13.24 -20.62
C PHE A 278 20.17 -13.33 -19.10
N SER A 279 20.42 -12.23 -18.43
CA SER A 279 20.07 -12.00 -17.02
C SER A 279 19.74 -10.51 -16.80
N PHE A 280 19.19 -10.15 -15.66
CA PHE A 280 19.01 -8.74 -15.31
C PHE A 280 20.32 -7.99 -15.08
N SER A 281 21.41 -8.69 -14.87
CA SER A 281 22.74 -8.10 -14.73
C SER A 281 23.37 -7.75 -16.08
N GLY A 282 22.95 -8.43 -17.16
CA GLY A 282 23.45 -8.21 -18.52
C GLY A 282 23.19 -9.41 -19.44
N GLN A 283 23.76 -9.32 -20.65
CA GLN A 283 23.69 -10.38 -21.66
C GLN A 283 25.06 -11.04 -21.82
N GLY A 284 25.08 -12.35 -22.00
CA GLY A 284 26.29 -13.14 -22.22
C GLY A 284 26.06 -14.62 -22.13
N GLN A 285 26.88 -15.43 -22.75
CA GLN A 285 26.76 -16.91 -22.72
C GLN A 285 26.82 -17.49 -21.30
N ASN A 286 27.44 -16.75 -20.38
CA ASN A 286 27.59 -17.08 -18.96
C ASN A 286 26.39 -16.64 -18.09
N ALA A 287 25.30 -16.21 -18.70
CA ALA A 287 24.10 -15.75 -18.01
C ALA A 287 22.89 -16.64 -18.29
N GLY A 288 22.12 -16.93 -17.29
CA GLY A 288 20.82 -17.60 -17.38
C GLY A 288 19.79 -16.94 -16.47
N PHE A 289 18.55 -16.97 -16.90
CA PHE A 289 17.45 -16.42 -16.15
C PHE A 289 16.22 -17.33 -16.26
N SER A 290 15.54 -17.58 -15.15
CA SER A 290 14.41 -18.48 -15.16
C SER A 290 13.19 -17.85 -14.51
N PHE A 291 12.05 -18.06 -15.17
CA PHE A 291 10.73 -17.72 -14.71
C PHE A 291 10.04 -19.00 -14.19
N VAL A 292 9.82 -19.06 -12.88
CA VAL A 292 9.15 -20.19 -12.26
C VAL A 292 7.72 -19.80 -11.93
N THR A 293 6.76 -20.48 -12.52
CA THR A 293 5.33 -20.29 -12.24
C THR A 293 4.90 -21.29 -11.17
N LEU A 294 4.28 -20.78 -10.12
CA LEU A 294 3.77 -21.61 -9.03
C LEU A 294 2.33 -22.05 -9.30
N LYS A 295 1.88 -23.09 -8.62
CA LYS A 295 0.48 -23.52 -8.58
C LYS A 295 -0.39 -22.45 -7.92
N ASP A 296 -1.69 -22.55 -8.07
CA ASP A 296 -2.64 -21.62 -7.45
C ASP A 296 -2.50 -21.63 -5.91
N TRP A 297 -2.79 -20.51 -5.29
CA TRP A 297 -2.70 -20.38 -3.82
C TRP A 297 -3.63 -21.32 -3.06
N SER A 298 -4.75 -21.74 -3.69
CA SER A 298 -5.67 -22.74 -3.12
C SER A 298 -5.01 -24.12 -2.97
N GLU A 299 -4.00 -24.40 -3.78
CA GLU A 299 -3.22 -25.64 -3.75
C GLU A 299 -1.96 -25.52 -2.87
N ARG A 300 -1.59 -24.31 -2.44
CA ARG A 300 -0.39 -23.99 -1.66
C ARG A 300 -0.73 -23.34 -0.31
N LYS A 301 -1.40 -24.07 0.58
CA LYS A 301 -1.90 -23.54 1.86
C LYS A 301 -0.88 -23.60 3.00
N GLY A 302 0.20 -24.35 2.86
CA GLY A 302 1.24 -24.51 3.89
C GLY A 302 2.15 -23.29 3.97
N ALA A 303 2.55 -22.88 5.17
CA ALA A 303 3.50 -21.77 5.38
C ALA A 303 4.84 -21.96 4.64
N GLY A 304 5.28 -23.22 4.46
CA GLY A 304 6.48 -23.55 3.69
C GLY A 304 6.27 -23.55 2.17
N GLN A 305 5.06 -23.32 1.66
CA GLN A 305 4.71 -23.39 0.23
C GLN A 305 4.56 -22.00 -0.41
N THR A 306 4.95 -20.94 0.26
CA THR A 306 4.98 -19.59 -0.30
C THR A 306 6.16 -19.42 -1.27
N ALA A 307 6.07 -18.44 -2.18
CA ALA A 307 7.15 -18.11 -3.09
C ALA A 307 8.45 -17.77 -2.35
N GLU A 308 8.36 -17.04 -1.24
CA GLU A 308 9.51 -16.68 -0.40
C GLU A 308 10.15 -17.90 0.28
N ALA A 309 9.34 -18.82 0.81
CA ALA A 309 9.84 -20.06 1.41
C ALA A 309 10.53 -20.97 0.37
N LEU A 310 9.98 -21.03 -0.85
CA LEU A 310 10.60 -21.75 -1.96
C LEU A 310 11.92 -21.11 -2.36
N ALA A 311 11.98 -19.76 -2.46
CA ALA A 311 13.21 -19.04 -2.75
C ALA A 311 14.31 -19.34 -1.72
N GLY A 312 13.97 -19.35 -0.42
CA GLY A 312 14.89 -19.70 0.64
C GLY A 312 15.41 -21.15 0.53
N ARG A 313 14.54 -22.12 0.25
CA ARG A 313 14.94 -23.52 0.02
C ARG A 313 15.82 -23.67 -1.20
N ALA A 314 15.48 -22.98 -2.29
CA ALA A 314 16.26 -23.00 -3.53
C ALA A 314 17.68 -22.45 -3.33
N MET A 315 17.80 -21.32 -2.63
CA MET A 315 19.09 -20.74 -2.30
C MET A 315 19.95 -21.70 -1.46
N GLY A 316 19.34 -22.39 -0.47
CA GLY A 316 20.04 -23.39 0.34
C GLY A 316 20.49 -24.60 -0.47
N ALA A 317 19.60 -25.20 -1.27
CA ALA A 317 19.90 -26.38 -2.04
C ALA A 317 20.89 -26.14 -3.20
N LEU A 318 20.75 -24.99 -3.88
CA LEU A 318 21.59 -24.63 -5.03
C LEU A 318 22.92 -23.97 -4.64
N SER A 319 23.14 -23.65 -3.36
CA SER A 319 24.43 -23.10 -2.87
C SER A 319 25.62 -24.04 -3.10
N GLY A 320 25.38 -25.35 -3.25
CA GLY A 320 26.39 -26.36 -3.57
C GLY A 320 26.89 -26.32 -5.04
N VAL A 321 26.23 -25.56 -5.92
CA VAL A 321 26.64 -25.41 -7.34
C VAL A 321 27.76 -24.39 -7.42
N ARG A 322 29.02 -24.89 -7.40
CA ARG A 322 30.22 -24.02 -7.38
C ARG A 322 30.49 -23.27 -8.67
N ASP A 323 29.90 -23.72 -9.78
CA ASP A 323 30.11 -23.16 -11.12
C ASP A 323 29.35 -21.87 -11.39
N ALA A 324 28.35 -21.53 -10.57
CA ALA A 324 27.52 -20.35 -10.77
C ALA A 324 27.09 -19.72 -9.46
N PHE A 325 26.87 -18.44 -9.51
CA PHE A 325 26.14 -17.70 -8.49
C PHE A 325 24.65 -17.75 -8.84
N ILE A 326 23.87 -18.49 -8.03
CA ILE A 326 22.45 -18.73 -8.25
C ILE A 326 21.69 -18.06 -7.11
N PHE A 327 20.72 -17.24 -7.45
CA PHE A 327 19.83 -16.67 -6.46
C PHE A 327 18.37 -16.63 -6.96
N ALA A 328 17.48 -17.07 -6.08
CA ALA A 328 16.05 -17.06 -6.29
C ALA A 328 15.44 -15.88 -5.53
N LEU A 329 14.50 -15.19 -6.16
CA LEU A 329 13.86 -14.00 -5.59
C LEU A 329 12.40 -13.88 -6.05
N SER A 330 11.57 -13.33 -5.17
CA SER A 330 10.22 -12.95 -5.53
C SER A 330 10.23 -11.65 -6.36
N PRO A 331 9.39 -11.55 -7.39
CA PRO A 331 9.21 -10.29 -8.10
C PRO A 331 8.80 -9.17 -7.14
N PRO A 332 9.20 -7.93 -7.41
CA PRO A 332 8.77 -6.80 -6.59
C PRO A 332 7.27 -6.55 -6.78
N PRO A 333 6.58 -5.93 -5.80
CA PRO A 333 5.15 -5.62 -5.90
C PRO A 333 4.78 -4.77 -7.13
N ILE A 334 5.69 -3.91 -7.57
CA ILE A 334 5.57 -3.08 -8.79
C ILE A 334 6.79 -3.38 -9.67
N PRO A 335 6.61 -4.12 -10.78
CA PRO A 335 7.73 -4.55 -11.65
C PRO A 335 8.57 -3.41 -12.20
N GLU A 336 7.97 -2.23 -12.46
CA GLU A 336 8.65 -1.06 -13.02
C GLU A 336 9.62 -0.40 -12.03
N LEU A 337 9.49 -0.67 -10.73
CA LEU A 337 10.33 -0.08 -9.69
C LEU A 337 11.56 -0.93 -9.33
N GLY A 338 11.74 -2.10 -9.94
CA GLY A 338 12.91 -2.92 -9.65
C GLY A 338 12.81 -4.33 -10.21
N VAL A 339 13.87 -5.10 -9.97
CA VAL A 339 13.99 -6.50 -10.43
C VAL A 339 13.66 -7.48 -9.30
N SER A 340 13.87 -7.06 -8.06
CA SER A 340 13.65 -7.87 -6.87
C SER A 340 13.04 -7.05 -5.74
N SER A 341 12.34 -7.71 -4.84
CA SER A 341 11.99 -7.15 -3.53
C SER A 341 13.27 -6.83 -2.73
N GLY A 342 13.21 -5.87 -1.84
CA GLY A 342 14.35 -5.38 -1.07
C GLY A 342 14.83 -4.01 -1.53
N PHE A 343 16.10 -3.69 -1.26
CA PHE A 343 16.64 -2.39 -1.61
C PHE A 343 17.56 -2.42 -2.83
N THR A 344 17.63 -1.27 -3.54
CA THR A 344 18.56 -1.03 -4.64
C THR A 344 19.36 0.25 -4.36
N PHE A 345 20.64 0.08 -4.12
CA PHE A 345 21.60 1.10 -3.76
C PHE A 345 22.55 1.38 -4.92
N ARG A 346 22.78 2.63 -5.27
CA ARG A 346 23.73 3.08 -6.29
C ARG A 346 24.92 3.74 -5.61
N LEU A 347 26.03 3.00 -5.51
CA LEU A 347 27.31 3.58 -5.11
C LEU A 347 27.87 4.39 -6.27
N GLN A 348 28.24 5.64 -6.05
CA GLN A 348 28.70 6.58 -7.08
C GLN A 348 30.11 7.07 -6.78
N ASP A 349 30.94 7.16 -7.81
CA ASP A 349 32.20 7.92 -7.77
C ASP A 349 31.90 9.37 -8.16
N ARG A 350 31.83 10.24 -7.16
CA ARG A 350 31.62 11.69 -7.33
C ARG A 350 32.94 12.47 -7.33
N GLY A 351 34.03 11.83 -6.88
CA GLY A 351 35.35 12.41 -6.80
C GLY A 351 36.21 12.22 -8.06
N GLY A 352 35.76 11.38 -9.02
CA GLY A 352 36.58 11.04 -10.20
C GLY A 352 37.75 10.12 -9.87
N ASN A 353 37.61 9.25 -8.87
CA ASN A 353 38.65 8.34 -8.38
C ASN A 353 38.95 7.20 -9.37
N GLY A 354 38.05 6.94 -10.31
CA GLY A 354 38.19 5.93 -11.35
C GLY A 354 37.58 4.57 -11.02
N HIS A 355 37.55 3.68 -12.01
CA HIS A 355 36.87 2.40 -11.96
C HIS A 355 37.38 1.49 -10.83
N ASP A 356 38.70 1.32 -10.73
CA ASP A 356 39.31 0.40 -9.74
C ASP A 356 39.03 0.85 -8.31
N ALA A 357 39.04 2.16 -8.05
CA ALA A 357 38.70 2.72 -6.75
C ALA A 357 37.21 2.52 -6.43
N LEU A 358 36.33 2.62 -7.43
CA LEU A 358 34.90 2.36 -7.27
C LEU A 358 34.63 0.88 -6.98
N VAL A 359 35.33 -0.04 -7.66
CA VAL A 359 35.29 -1.50 -7.37
C VAL A 359 35.78 -1.78 -5.95
N ALA A 360 36.89 -1.19 -5.53
CA ALA A 360 37.42 -1.34 -4.19
C ALA A 360 36.45 -0.84 -3.12
N ALA A 361 35.87 0.33 -3.32
CA ALA A 361 34.84 0.89 -2.40
C ALA A 361 33.59 0.01 -2.33
N ARG A 362 33.12 -0.53 -3.46
CA ARG A 362 32.01 -1.51 -3.51
C ARG A 362 32.34 -2.76 -2.67
N ASN A 363 33.53 -3.34 -2.88
CA ASN A 363 33.95 -4.55 -2.18
C ASN A 363 34.12 -4.30 -0.67
N GLN A 364 34.65 -3.15 -0.27
CA GLN A 364 34.68 -2.72 1.12
C GLN A 364 33.27 -2.66 1.71
N MET A 365 32.33 -2.05 0.99
CA MET A 365 30.94 -1.94 1.44
C MET A 365 30.27 -3.31 1.57
N LEU A 366 30.47 -4.22 0.62
CA LEU A 366 29.97 -5.61 0.68
C LEU A 366 30.58 -6.37 1.86
N GLY A 367 31.87 -6.19 2.12
CA GLY A 367 32.56 -6.78 3.28
C GLY A 367 32.03 -6.26 4.63
N MET A 368 31.63 -4.99 4.73
CA MET A 368 30.98 -4.45 5.91
C MET A 368 29.54 -4.96 6.03
N ALA A 369 28.79 -4.99 4.90
CA ALA A 369 27.42 -5.44 4.88
C ALA A 369 27.25 -6.91 5.28
N SER A 370 28.20 -7.78 4.92
CA SER A 370 28.17 -9.20 5.29
C SER A 370 28.30 -9.46 6.81
N LYS A 371 28.81 -8.48 7.56
CA LYS A 371 28.93 -8.52 9.02
C LYS A 371 27.72 -7.94 9.75
N SER A 372 26.82 -7.28 9.03
CA SER A 372 25.63 -6.66 9.63
C SER A 372 24.58 -7.71 9.96
N LYS A 373 23.95 -7.56 11.12
CA LYS A 373 22.79 -8.40 11.53
C LYS A 373 21.46 -7.93 10.95
N VAL A 374 21.44 -6.73 10.39
CA VAL A 374 20.25 -6.08 9.85
C VAL A 374 20.08 -6.37 8.35
N LEU A 375 21.18 -6.71 7.67
CA LEU A 375 21.23 -6.89 6.23
C LEU A 375 21.26 -8.38 5.85
N ALA A 376 20.58 -8.73 4.75
CA ALA A 376 20.60 -10.08 4.19
C ALA A 376 20.73 -10.02 2.67
N GLY A 377 21.50 -10.99 2.11
CA GLY A 377 21.63 -11.17 0.66
C GLY A 377 22.21 -9.96 -0.08
N VAL A 378 23.05 -9.15 0.57
CA VAL A 378 23.68 -7.99 -0.06
C VAL A 378 24.72 -8.47 -1.06
N ARG A 379 24.55 -8.04 -2.32
CA ARG A 379 25.35 -8.50 -3.44
C ARG A 379 25.58 -7.38 -4.46
N PRO A 380 26.65 -7.47 -5.26
CA PRO A 380 26.76 -6.65 -6.46
C PRO A 380 25.67 -7.06 -7.44
N ASP A 381 25.13 -6.12 -8.16
CA ASP A 381 24.08 -6.33 -9.15
C ASP A 381 24.49 -5.65 -10.47
N GLY A 382 25.30 -6.35 -11.23
CA GLY A 382 25.91 -5.94 -12.48
C GLY A 382 26.90 -7.00 -12.97
N LEU A 383 27.53 -6.75 -14.10
CA LEU A 383 28.58 -7.61 -14.62
C LEU A 383 29.89 -7.27 -13.93
N GLU A 384 30.60 -8.30 -13.48
CA GLU A 384 31.95 -8.17 -12.91
C GLU A 384 32.99 -7.94 -14.02
N ASP A 385 34.14 -7.37 -13.62
CA ASP A 385 35.29 -7.25 -14.51
C ASP A 385 35.72 -8.64 -14.98
N ALA A 386 36.10 -8.72 -16.23
CA ALA A 386 36.47 -9.96 -16.87
C ALA A 386 37.86 -9.88 -17.53
N PRO A 387 38.55 -11.01 -17.64
CA PRO A 387 39.69 -11.10 -18.52
C PRO A 387 39.29 -10.76 -19.97
N GLN A 388 39.98 -9.82 -20.59
CA GLN A 388 39.75 -9.37 -21.96
C GLN A 388 41.06 -9.47 -22.73
N LEU A 389 40.97 -9.87 -23.98
CA LEU A 389 42.11 -9.86 -24.87
C LEU A 389 42.15 -8.52 -25.61
N GLN A 390 43.08 -7.68 -25.26
CA GLN A 390 43.29 -6.41 -25.92
C GLN A 390 44.13 -6.65 -27.16
N VAL A 391 43.66 -6.15 -28.32
CA VAL A 391 44.38 -6.14 -29.58
C VAL A 391 44.93 -4.75 -29.84
N ASP A 392 46.22 -4.57 -29.70
CA ASP A 392 46.90 -3.29 -29.95
C ASP A 392 47.34 -3.24 -31.43
N ILE A 393 46.79 -2.29 -32.17
CA ILE A 393 47.04 -2.11 -33.60
C ILE A 393 47.97 -0.92 -33.81
N ASP A 394 49.16 -1.18 -34.38
CA ASP A 394 50.07 -0.15 -34.84
C ASP A 394 49.56 0.43 -36.17
N ARG A 395 48.92 1.58 -36.09
CA ARG A 395 48.25 2.23 -37.23
C ARG A 395 49.24 2.68 -38.31
N ASP A 396 50.47 3.08 -37.93
CA ASP A 396 51.47 3.53 -38.86
C ASP A 396 52.01 2.35 -39.68
N LYS A 397 52.25 1.21 -39.02
CA LYS A 397 52.64 -0.02 -39.74
C LYS A 397 51.49 -0.55 -40.61
N ALA A 398 50.26 -0.52 -40.15
CA ALA A 398 49.11 -0.93 -40.97
C ALA A 398 48.97 -0.06 -42.23
N SER A 399 49.11 1.27 -42.07
CA SER A 399 49.09 2.21 -43.17
C SER A 399 50.28 2.02 -44.17
N ALA A 400 51.47 1.78 -43.65
CA ALA A 400 52.63 1.47 -44.47
C ALA A 400 52.46 0.18 -45.30
N GLN A 401 51.71 -0.79 -44.80
CA GLN A 401 51.32 -2.02 -45.50
C GLN A 401 50.15 -1.81 -46.47
N GLY A 402 49.60 -0.61 -46.54
CA GLY A 402 48.39 -0.30 -47.33
C GLY A 402 47.09 -0.90 -46.81
N VAL A 403 47.01 -1.19 -45.50
CA VAL A 403 45.82 -1.78 -44.86
C VAL A 403 45.03 -0.69 -44.18
N GLY A 404 43.76 -0.56 -44.58
CA GLY A 404 42.83 0.39 -43.98
C GLY A 404 42.28 -0.08 -42.63
N PHE A 405 42.18 0.83 -41.67
CA PHE A 405 41.73 0.53 -40.30
C PHE A 405 40.32 -0.07 -40.24
N ALA A 406 39.43 0.38 -41.12
CA ALA A 406 38.09 -0.18 -41.25
C ALA A 406 38.08 -1.67 -41.65
N ALA A 407 38.98 -2.05 -42.57
CA ALA A 407 39.12 -3.43 -43.01
C ALA A 407 39.63 -4.34 -41.88
N ILE A 408 40.55 -3.83 -41.04
CA ILE A 408 41.04 -4.55 -39.85
C ILE A 408 39.90 -4.79 -38.86
N ASN A 409 39.15 -3.74 -38.54
CA ASN A 409 38.01 -3.85 -37.59
C ASN A 409 36.92 -4.82 -38.12
N ASN A 410 36.59 -4.73 -39.41
CA ASN A 410 35.60 -5.61 -40.02
C ASN A 410 36.05 -7.08 -40.00
N ALA A 411 37.34 -7.35 -40.27
CA ALA A 411 37.87 -8.70 -40.21
C ALA A 411 37.82 -9.29 -38.79
N ILE A 412 38.26 -8.53 -37.78
CA ILE A 412 38.25 -8.96 -36.39
C ILE A 412 36.80 -9.15 -35.92
N SER A 413 35.92 -8.18 -36.22
CA SER A 413 34.50 -8.25 -35.83
C SER A 413 33.80 -9.44 -36.48
N ALA A 414 34.00 -9.69 -37.76
CA ALA A 414 33.38 -10.83 -38.45
C ALA A 414 33.94 -12.15 -37.96
N ALA A 415 35.26 -12.26 -37.76
CA ALA A 415 35.88 -13.52 -37.34
C ALA A 415 35.50 -13.91 -35.90
N LEU A 416 35.51 -12.94 -34.95
CA LEU A 416 35.32 -13.20 -33.52
C LEU A 416 33.89 -12.91 -33.05
N GLY A 417 33.32 -11.76 -33.46
CA GLY A 417 32.02 -11.27 -33.03
C GLY A 417 30.86 -11.73 -33.90
N SER A 418 31.14 -12.33 -35.06
CA SER A 418 30.19 -12.65 -36.13
C SER A 418 29.70 -11.42 -36.93
N ALA A 419 29.39 -11.64 -38.20
CA ALA A 419 28.73 -10.66 -39.06
C ALA A 419 27.36 -11.20 -39.49
N TYR A 420 26.32 -10.49 -39.12
CA TYR A 420 24.97 -10.73 -39.63
C TYR A 420 24.91 -10.21 -41.08
N VAL A 421 24.50 -11.08 -41.98
CA VAL A 421 24.47 -10.77 -43.42
C VAL A 421 23.04 -10.51 -43.88
N ASN A 422 22.12 -11.40 -43.59
CA ASN A 422 20.71 -11.31 -44.01
C ASN A 422 19.86 -12.34 -43.26
N ASP A 423 18.54 -12.24 -43.44
CA ASP A 423 17.56 -13.26 -43.03
C ASP A 423 17.08 -14.06 -44.24
N PHE A 424 16.70 -15.33 -43.98
CA PHE A 424 16.01 -16.14 -44.99
C PHE A 424 14.83 -16.91 -44.36
N PRO A 425 13.72 -17.08 -45.08
CA PRO A 425 12.61 -17.89 -44.59
C PRO A 425 12.92 -19.40 -44.69
N ASN A 426 12.76 -20.10 -43.58
CA ASN A 426 12.91 -21.55 -43.55
C ASN A 426 11.82 -22.16 -42.63
N ALA A 427 11.06 -23.12 -43.13
CA ALA A 427 10.00 -23.82 -42.39
C ALA A 427 9.03 -22.90 -41.64
N GLY A 428 8.63 -21.77 -42.27
CA GLY A 428 7.72 -20.78 -41.67
C GLY A 428 8.36 -19.84 -40.62
N ARG A 429 9.68 -19.88 -40.47
CA ARG A 429 10.43 -18.98 -39.57
C ARG A 429 11.50 -18.18 -40.35
N LEU A 430 11.77 -16.95 -39.93
CA LEU A 430 12.90 -16.19 -40.39
C LEU A 430 14.15 -16.65 -39.63
N GLN A 431 15.15 -17.12 -40.36
CA GLN A 431 16.46 -17.51 -39.83
C GLN A 431 17.53 -16.55 -40.28
N ARG A 432 18.48 -16.28 -39.40
CA ARG A 432 19.62 -15.35 -39.68
C ARG A 432 20.76 -16.07 -40.37
N VAL A 433 21.30 -15.43 -41.37
CA VAL A 433 22.59 -15.82 -41.96
C VAL A 433 23.71 -15.07 -41.25
N VAL A 434 24.56 -15.82 -40.57
CA VAL A 434 25.67 -15.27 -39.79
C VAL A 434 26.96 -15.86 -40.25
N VAL A 435 27.97 -15.01 -40.51
CA VAL A 435 29.33 -15.41 -40.89
C VAL A 435 30.26 -15.23 -39.68
N GLN A 436 31.01 -16.24 -39.35
CA GLN A 436 31.99 -16.25 -38.27
C GLN A 436 33.16 -17.18 -38.59
N ALA A 437 34.33 -16.94 -38.01
CA ALA A 437 35.43 -17.90 -38.13
C ALA A 437 35.07 -19.22 -37.42
N GLU A 438 35.55 -20.33 -37.95
CA GLU A 438 35.42 -21.64 -37.27
C GLU A 438 36.09 -21.60 -35.89
N ALA A 439 35.57 -22.42 -34.96
CA ALA A 439 36.05 -22.46 -33.58
C ALA A 439 37.57 -22.69 -33.50
N GLN A 440 38.09 -23.60 -34.31
CA GLN A 440 39.53 -23.92 -34.34
C GLN A 440 40.42 -22.73 -34.75
N ALA A 441 39.89 -21.77 -35.53
CA ALA A 441 40.59 -20.59 -36.00
C ALA A 441 40.51 -19.37 -35.05
N ARG A 442 39.87 -19.54 -33.86
CA ARG A 442 39.68 -18.46 -32.88
C ARG A 442 39.79 -18.92 -31.42
N MET A 443 40.44 -20.07 -31.17
CA MET A 443 40.55 -20.62 -29.82
C MET A 443 41.73 -20.05 -29.03
N GLN A 444 42.75 -19.59 -29.69
CA GLN A 444 43.97 -19.07 -29.08
C GLN A 444 44.23 -17.59 -29.46
N PRO A 445 44.84 -16.79 -28.59
CA PRO A 445 45.21 -15.38 -28.91
C PRO A 445 46.00 -15.25 -30.21
N GLU A 446 46.86 -16.21 -30.49
CA GLU A 446 47.70 -16.26 -31.70
C GLU A 446 46.89 -16.46 -32.97
N ASP A 447 45.71 -17.03 -32.88
CA ASP A 447 44.84 -17.24 -34.05
C ASP A 447 44.32 -15.92 -34.61
N ILE A 448 44.08 -14.93 -33.74
CA ILE A 448 43.71 -13.57 -34.15
C ILE A 448 44.80 -12.95 -35.01
N LEU A 449 46.06 -13.13 -34.63
CA LEU A 449 47.21 -12.57 -35.35
C LEU A 449 47.42 -13.26 -36.70
N LYS A 450 46.86 -14.45 -36.93
CA LYS A 450 46.89 -15.16 -38.23
C LYS A 450 45.81 -14.68 -39.20
N LEU A 451 44.79 -13.99 -38.72
CA LEU A 451 43.76 -13.41 -39.58
C LEU A 451 44.42 -12.50 -40.62
N THR A 452 43.97 -12.59 -41.85
CA THR A 452 44.49 -11.78 -42.94
C THR A 452 43.48 -10.73 -43.40
N VAL A 453 44.02 -9.56 -43.77
CA VAL A 453 43.24 -8.44 -44.32
C VAL A 453 43.82 -8.08 -45.67
N LEU A 454 42.98 -7.76 -46.65
CA LEU A 454 43.44 -7.30 -47.95
C LEU A 454 43.92 -5.85 -47.87
N ASN A 455 45.10 -5.61 -48.40
CA ASN A 455 45.64 -4.25 -48.56
C ASN A 455 45.05 -3.57 -49.82
N SER A 456 45.47 -2.31 -50.06
CA SER A 456 45.06 -1.52 -51.23
C SER A 456 45.40 -2.10 -52.53
N GLN A 457 46.37 -3.06 -52.57
CA GLN A 457 46.86 -3.78 -53.77
C GLN A 457 46.22 -5.16 -53.93
N GLY A 458 45.24 -5.53 -53.06
CA GLY A 458 44.54 -6.84 -53.04
C GLY A 458 45.38 -7.99 -52.47
N LYS A 459 46.57 -7.71 -51.85
CA LYS A 459 47.37 -8.72 -51.18
C LYS A 459 46.92 -8.97 -49.77
N ALA A 460 46.88 -10.22 -49.33
CA ALA A 460 46.56 -10.63 -47.97
C ALA A 460 47.75 -10.29 -47.04
N VAL A 461 47.49 -9.52 -45.99
CA VAL A 461 48.43 -9.15 -44.96
C VAL A 461 47.97 -9.70 -43.62
N PRO A 462 48.77 -10.51 -42.90
CA PRO A 462 48.36 -11.02 -41.59
C PRO A 462 48.38 -9.92 -40.54
N LEU A 463 47.48 -10.00 -39.55
CA LEU A 463 47.43 -9.02 -38.46
C LEU A 463 48.74 -8.98 -37.65
N SER A 464 49.47 -10.09 -37.56
CA SER A 464 50.77 -10.17 -36.88
C SER A 464 51.82 -9.15 -37.42
N ALA A 465 51.63 -8.63 -38.65
CA ALA A 465 52.53 -7.65 -39.21
C ALA A 465 52.44 -6.26 -38.55
N PHE A 466 51.31 -5.94 -37.93
CA PHE A 466 51.03 -4.63 -37.36
C PHE A 466 50.18 -4.67 -36.08
N ALA A 467 49.84 -5.85 -35.54
CA ALA A 467 49.06 -5.98 -34.29
C ALA A 467 49.76 -6.89 -33.27
N SER A 468 49.51 -6.66 -32.02
CA SER A 468 49.89 -7.51 -30.89
C SER A 468 48.72 -7.71 -29.94
N THR A 469 48.76 -8.78 -29.16
CA THR A 469 47.73 -9.13 -28.20
C THR A 469 48.26 -9.22 -26.79
N ARG A 470 47.47 -8.79 -25.80
CA ARG A 470 47.76 -8.97 -24.38
C ARG A 470 46.51 -9.14 -23.57
N TRP A 471 46.60 -9.91 -22.50
CA TRP A 471 45.51 -10.04 -21.55
C TRP A 471 45.44 -8.83 -20.63
N VAL A 472 44.24 -8.30 -20.47
CA VAL A 472 43.90 -7.24 -19.51
C VAL A 472 42.66 -7.64 -18.71
N SER A 473 42.46 -7.05 -17.53
CA SER A 473 41.20 -7.11 -16.85
C SER A 473 40.44 -5.81 -17.14
N GLY A 474 39.17 -5.91 -17.46
CA GLY A 474 38.38 -4.72 -17.78
C GLY A 474 36.89 -4.91 -17.50
N ALA A 475 36.22 -3.81 -17.36
CA ALA A 475 34.78 -3.79 -17.12
C ALA A 475 34.02 -4.34 -18.33
N MET A 476 33.15 -5.31 -18.10
CA MET A 476 32.23 -5.82 -19.12
C MET A 476 31.12 -4.80 -19.44
N GLN A 477 30.80 -3.96 -18.48
CA GLN A 477 29.80 -2.90 -18.61
C GLN A 477 30.16 -1.72 -17.73
N THR A 478 30.13 -0.52 -18.27
CA THR A 478 30.24 0.72 -17.50
C THR A 478 28.86 1.33 -17.31
N VAL A 479 28.53 1.70 -16.08
CA VAL A 479 27.22 2.26 -15.72
C VAL A 479 27.42 3.65 -15.13
N ARG A 480 26.59 4.59 -15.58
CA ARG A 480 26.46 5.91 -14.96
C ARG A 480 25.05 6.08 -14.41
N TYR A 481 24.96 6.75 -13.29
CA TYR A 481 23.69 7.15 -12.70
C TYR A 481 23.73 8.62 -12.33
N ASN A 482 22.80 9.41 -12.88
CA ASN A 482 22.81 10.87 -12.76
C ASN A 482 24.15 11.52 -13.10
N GLY A 483 24.80 11.03 -14.18
CA GLY A 483 26.06 11.54 -14.67
C GLY A 483 27.33 10.98 -14.01
N TYR A 484 27.24 10.36 -12.83
CA TYR A 484 28.36 9.79 -12.09
C TYR A 484 28.57 8.31 -12.43
N PRO A 485 29.83 7.83 -12.55
CA PRO A 485 30.13 6.41 -12.59
C PRO A 485 29.51 5.74 -11.35
N ALA A 486 28.80 4.63 -11.55
CA ALA A 486 28.05 4.03 -10.46
C ALA A 486 28.04 2.50 -10.53
N MET A 487 27.99 1.86 -9.36
CA MET A 487 27.74 0.42 -9.22
C MET A 487 26.47 0.16 -8.45
N ARG A 488 25.68 -0.82 -8.91
CA ARG A 488 24.46 -1.23 -8.26
C ARG A 488 24.76 -2.31 -7.21
N ILE A 489 24.19 -2.12 -6.02
CA ILE A 489 24.23 -3.08 -4.92
C ILE A 489 22.77 -3.35 -4.54
N SER A 490 22.38 -4.60 -4.55
CA SER A 490 21.04 -5.04 -4.16
C SER A 490 21.10 -5.92 -2.93
N GLY A 491 20.07 -5.89 -2.12
CA GLY A 491 19.97 -6.68 -0.90
C GLY A 491 18.61 -6.52 -0.25
N GLY A 492 18.45 -7.08 0.93
CA GLY A 492 17.23 -6.98 1.72
C GLY A 492 17.50 -6.85 3.20
N ALA A 493 16.43 -6.74 3.97
CA ALA A 493 16.49 -6.81 5.42
C ALA A 493 16.66 -8.26 5.88
N ALA A 494 17.41 -8.45 6.96
CA ALA A 494 17.48 -9.72 7.65
C ALA A 494 16.12 -10.07 8.30
N PRO A 495 15.81 -11.35 8.55
CA PRO A 495 14.58 -11.74 9.23
C PRO A 495 14.38 -10.97 10.54
N GLY A 496 13.19 -10.40 10.71
CA GLY A 496 12.84 -9.56 11.87
C GLY A 496 13.20 -8.08 11.75
N HIS A 497 13.82 -7.66 10.66
CA HIS A 497 14.11 -6.26 10.33
C HIS A 497 13.30 -5.76 9.14
N SER A 498 13.13 -4.44 9.04
CA SER A 498 12.42 -3.78 7.95
C SER A 498 13.36 -3.30 6.84
N THR A 499 12.78 -3.02 5.64
CA THR A 499 13.54 -2.41 4.54
C THR A 499 14.09 -1.04 4.91
N GLY A 500 13.35 -0.24 5.69
CA GLY A 500 13.81 1.04 6.18
C GLY A 500 15.02 0.94 7.10
N GLU A 501 15.05 -0.05 8.01
CA GLU A 501 16.22 -0.33 8.86
C GLU A 501 17.42 -0.78 8.03
N ALA A 502 17.20 -1.65 7.03
CA ALA A 502 18.25 -2.10 6.14
C ALA A 502 18.84 -0.93 5.31
N MET A 503 17.98 -0.03 4.84
CA MET A 503 18.43 1.17 4.11
C MET A 503 19.22 2.12 5.01
N ALA A 504 18.79 2.36 6.24
CA ALA A 504 19.51 3.19 7.21
C ALA A 504 20.90 2.58 7.55
N GLU A 505 20.98 1.26 7.67
CA GLU A 505 22.24 0.56 7.88
C GLU A 505 23.17 0.70 6.67
N MET A 506 22.67 0.58 5.43
CA MET A 506 23.46 0.81 4.23
C MET A 506 24.00 2.25 4.15
N GLU A 507 23.21 3.25 4.54
CA GLU A 507 23.65 4.64 4.62
C GLU A 507 24.76 4.81 5.67
N ARG A 508 24.62 4.16 6.82
CA ARG A 508 25.64 4.17 7.87
C ARG A 508 26.96 3.55 7.41
N LEU A 509 26.89 2.45 6.64
CA LEU A 509 28.08 1.82 6.04
C LEU A 509 28.71 2.69 4.97
N ALA A 510 27.91 3.32 4.12
CA ALA A 510 28.37 4.23 3.08
C ALA A 510 29.12 5.45 3.64
N ALA A 511 28.72 5.95 4.80
CA ALA A 511 29.42 7.03 5.48
C ALA A 511 30.84 6.67 5.96
N GLN A 512 31.21 5.39 5.96
CA GLN A 512 32.55 4.90 6.33
C GLN A 512 33.47 4.72 5.12
N LEU A 513 32.96 4.95 3.90
CA LEU A 513 33.77 4.91 2.67
C LEU A 513 34.71 6.11 2.58
N PRO A 514 35.81 6.01 1.83
CA PRO A 514 36.71 7.12 1.59
C PRO A 514 35.98 8.33 0.97
N ALA A 515 36.59 9.52 1.10
CA ALA A 515 36.03 10.74 0.50
C ALA A 515 35.96 10.60 -1.04
N GLY A 516 34.95 11.25 -1.63
CA GLY A 516 34.70 11.22 -3.08
C GLY A 516 33.68 10.18 -3.52
N PHE A 517 33.29 9.25 -2.67
CA PHE A 517 32.18 8.35 -2.94
C PHE A 517 30.88 8.89 -2.35
N GLY A 518 29.79 8.71 -3.12
CA GLY A 518 28.45 9.04 -2.72
C GLY A 518 27.49 7.90 -3.04
N PHE A 519 26.23 8.11 -2.74
CA PHE A 519 25.22 7.12 -3.09
C PHE A 519 23.89 7.78 -3.47
N GLU A 520 23.03 7.01 -4.14
CA GLU A 520 21.63 7.32 -4.37
C GLU A 520 20.78 6.06 -4.27
N TRP A 521 19.56 6.24 -3.77
CA TRP A 521 18.53 5.21 -3.79
C TRP A 521 17.80 5.23 -5.13
N THR A 522 17.44 4.05 -5.64
CA THR A 522 16.70 3.92 -6.91
C THR A 522 15.51 2.97 -6.77
N GLY A 523 14.59 3.06 -7.73
CA GLY A 523 13.42 2.18 -7.76
C GLY A 523 12.60 2.24 -6.48
N GLN A 524 12.20 1.08 -5.97
CA GLN A 524 11.38 0.94 -4.77
C GLN A 524 11.97 1.67 -3.56
N SER A 525 13.30 1.61 -3.37
CA SER A 525 13.96 2.26 -2.23
C SER A 525 13.85 3.78 -2.25
N ARG A 526 13.91 4.38 -3.44
CA ARG A 526 13.69 5.83 -3.61
C ARG A 526 12.25 6.20 -3.25
N GLU A 527 11.29 5.42 -3.72
CA GLU A 527 9.87 5.66 -3.41
C GLU A 527 9.59 5.50 -1.92
N GLU A 528 10.22 4.54 -1.24
CA GLU A 528 10.13 4.36 0.21
C GLU A 528 10.62 5.58 0.98
N LYS A 529 11.79 6.13 0.60
CA LYS A 529 12.32 7.36 1.22
C LYS A 529 11.41 8.56 1.00
N LEU A 530 10.87 8.70 -0.21
CA LEU A 530 9.93 9.78 -0.54
C LEU A 530 8.62 9.65 0.24
N ALA A 531 8.04 8.44 0.29
CA ALA A 531 6.80 8.18 1.04
C ALA A 531 6.96 8.48 2.52
N GLY A 532 8.05 8.02 3.14
CA GLY A 532 8.32 8.26 4.55
C GLY A 532 8.44 9.74 4.91
N SER A 533 9.09 10.54 4.07
CA SER A 533 9.25 11.99 4.30
C SER A 533 7.95 12.78 4.13
N GLN A 534 7.05 12.32 3.28
CA GLN A 534 5.80 13.00 2.95
C GLN A 534 4.62 12.63 3.87
N ALA A 535 4.69 11.49 4.57
CA ALA A 535 3.58 10.96 5.37
C ALA A 535 3.11 11.93 6.48
N LEU A 536 4.04 12.53 7.24
CA LEU A 536 3.70 13.48 8.31
C LEU A 536 3.02 14.73 7.78
N VAL A 537 3.48 15.24 6.64
CA VAL A 537 2.89 16.41 5.96
C VAL A 537 1.46 16.06 5.51
N LEU A 538 1.25 14.86 4.98
CA LEU A 538 -0.05 14.36 4.57
C LEU A 538 -1.05 14.32 5.73
N TYR A 539 -0.65 13.74 6.87
CA TYR A 539 -1.51 13.68 8.05
C TYR A 539 -1.84 15.08 8.58
N GLY A 540 -0.86 15.98 8.57
CA GLY A 540 -1.08 17.38 8.95
C GLY A 540 -2.12 18.07 8.07
N PHE A 541 -2.01 17.93 6.74
CA PHE A 541 -2.98 18.51 5.81
C PHE A 541 -4.37 17.86 5.93
N ALA A 542 -4.45 16.55 6.13
CA ALA A 542 -5.73 15.86 6.31
C ALA A 542 -6.45 16.36 7.59
N ILE A 543 -5.73 16.47 8.70
CA ILE A 543 -6.29 16.99 9.96
C ILE A 543 -6.69 18.47 9.81
N LEU A 544 -5.88 19.27 9.13
CA LEU A 544 -6.19 20.69 8.87
C LEU A 544 -7.45 20.84 8.00
N ALA A 545 -7.58 20.03 6.93
CA ALA A 545 -8.75 20.04 6.07
C ALA A 545 -10.02 19.69 6.85
N VAL A 546 -9.97 18.65 7.67
CA VAL A 546 -11.07 18.28 8.59
C VAL A 546 -11.40 19.43 9.53
N PHE A 547 -10.39 20.04 10.15
CA PHE A 547 -10.60 21.15 11.07
C PHE A 547 -11.31 22.32 10.39
N LEU A 548 -10.85 22.73 9.22
CA LEU A 548 -11.44 23.84 8.47
C LEU A 548 -12.87 23.54 8.02
N CYS A 549 -13.12 22.33 7.52
CA CYS A 549 -14.48 21.90 7.15
C CYS A 549 -15.44 21.89 8.33
N LEU A 550 -14.98 21.40 9.49
CA LEU A 550 -15.77 21.43 10.73
C LEU A 550 -15.98 22.85 11.24
N ALA A 551 -14.96 23.72 11.15
CA ALA A 551 -15.08 25.12 11.55
C ALA A 551 -16.11 25.87 10.70
N ALA A 552 -16.14 25.59 9.40
CA ALA A 552 -17.14 26.13 8.50
C ALA A 552 -18.55 25.55 8.78
N LEU A 553 -18.66 24.24 9.02
CA LEU A 553 -19.93 23.57 9.31
C LEU A 553 -20.56 24.07 10.62
N TYR A 554 -19.76 24.22 11.65
CA TYR A 554 -20.25 24.61 12.99
C TYR A 554 -20.23 26.12 13.25
N GLU A 555 -19.73 26.92 12.30
CA GLU A 555 -19.52 28.36 12.49
C GLU A 555 -18.80 28.67 13.82
N SER A 556 -17.87 27.80 14.20
CA SER A 556 -17.20 27.82 15.50
C SER A 556 -15.78 27.24 15.40
N TRP A 557 -14.82 27.88 16.05
CA TRP A 557 -13.45 27.38 16.15
C TRP A 557 -13.25 26.39 17.32
N SER A 558 -14.15 26.38 18.31
CA SER A 558 -14.02 25.54 19.50
C SER A 558 -14.59 24.15 19.33
N ILE A 559 -15.71 24.00 18.64
CA ILE A 559 -16.37 22.70 18.45
C ILE A 559 -15.49 21.72 17.63
N PRO A 560 -14.85 22.14 16.53
CA PRO A 560 -13.92 21.27 15.79
C PRO A 560 -12.80 20.68 16.65
N LEU A 561 -12.30 21.41 17.63
CA LEU A 561 -11.28 20.90 18.56
C LEU A 561 -11.78 19.66 19.32
N ALA A 562 -13.04 19.65 19.78
CA ALA A 562 -13.60 18.49 20.47
C ALA A 562 -13.72 17.26 19.56
N VAL A 563 -13.95 17.47 18.26
CA VAL A 563 -13.99 16.38 17.26
C VAL A 563 -12.58 15.84 16.99
N ILE A 564 -11.61 16.71 16.73
CA ILE A 564 -10.25 16.31 16.35
C ILE A 564 -9.52 15.57 17.49
N LEU A 565 -9.81 15.89 18.74
CA LEU A 565 -9.25 15.18 19.89
C LEU A 565 -9.56 13.67 19.89
N VAL A 566 -10.50 13.19 19.07
CA VAL A 566 -10.81 11.76 18.94
C VAL A 566 -9.82 11.03 18.01
N VAL A 567 -9.23 11.74 17.05
CA VAL A 567 -8.34 11.16 16.04
C VAL A 567 -7.20 10.31 16.64
N PRO A 568 -6.44 10.79 17.65
CA PRO A 568 -5.40 9.99 18.26
C PRO A 568 -5.86 8.65 18.86
N LEU A 569 -7.12 8.55 19.28
CA LEU A 569 -7.68 7.31 19.85
C LEU A 569 -7.85 6.23 18.77
N GLY A 570 -8.29 6.62 17.57
CA GLY A 570 -8.35 5.73 16.40
C GLY A 570 -6.95 5.32 15.93
N VAL A 571 -6.03 6.30 15.86
CA VAL A 571 -4.62 6.07 15.50
C VAL A 571 -3.97 5.07 16.44
N LEU A 572 -4.21 5.17 17.75
CA LEU A 572 -3.72 4.19 18.74
C LEU A 572 -4.17 2.78 18.38
N GLY A 573 -5.43 2.59 18.02
CA GLY A 573 -5.95 1.29 17.61
C GLY A 573 -5.25 0.73 16.38
N VAL A 574 -5.04 1.56 15.35
CA VAL A 574 -4.30 1.17 14.14
C VAL A 574 -2.91 0.68 14.50
N LEU A 575 -2.16 1.45 15.30
CA LEU A 575 -0.80 1.13 15.70
C LEU A 575 -0.74 -0.17 16.52
N LEU A 576 -1.66 -0.37 17.45
CA LEU A 576 -1.75 -1.61 18.24
C LEU A 576 -2.04 -2.82 17.35
N GLY A 577 -2.94 -2.71 16.38
CA GLY A 577 -3.27 -3.81 15.47
C GLY A 577 -2.11 -4.19 14.57
N ILE A 578 -1.45 -3.22 13.96
CA ILE A 578 -0.31 -3.42 13.07
C ILE A 578 0.89 -3.99 13.84
N THR A 579 1.22 -3.40 15.00
CA THR A 579 2.31 -3.91 15.86
C THR A 579 2.02 -5.33 16.37
N GLY A 580 0.77 -5.59 16.78
CA GLY A 580 0.35 -6.91 17.28
C GLY A 580 0.42 -8.03 16.23
N ARG A 581 0.35 -7.70 14.95
CA ARG A 581 0.52 -8.65 13.82
C ARG A 581 1.92 -8.62 13.21
N GLY A 582 2.86 -7.83 13.74
CA GLY A 582 4.23 -7.72 13.23
C GLY A 582 4.31 -7.11 11.83
N MET A 583 3.37 -6.21 11.49
CA MET A 583 3.34 -5.53 10.20
C MET A 583 4.12 -4.21 10.24
N ALA A 584 4.51 -3.69 9.07
CA ALA A 584 5.26 -2.45 8.93
C ALA A 584 4.36 -1.25 8.59
N ASN A 585 4.91 -0.04 8.74
CA ASN A 585 4.35 1.19 8.23
C ASN A 585 4.64 1.27 6.71
N ASP A 586 3.71 0.79 5.92
CA ASP A 586 3.74 0.83 4.47
C ASP A 586 2.67 1.78 3.91
N VAL A 587 2.61 1.93 2.59
CA VAL A 587 1.63 2.80 1.91
C VAL A 587 0.19 2.39 2.23
N TYR A 588 -0.10 1.10 2.38
CA TYR A 588 -1.44 0.60 2.70
C TYR A 588 -1.84 0.84 4.15
N PHE A 589 -0.87 0.72 5.07
CA PHE A 589 -1.06 1.16 6.45
C PHE A 589 -1.43 2.65 6.51
N GLN A 590 -0.73 3.50 5.73
CA GLN A 590 -0.96 4.94 5.69
C GLN A 590 -2.37 5.27 5.18
N VAL A 591 -2.83 4.55 4.16
CA VAL A 591 -4.22 4.63 3.66
C VAL A 591 -5.22 4.23 4.74
N GLY A 592 -4.97 3.12 5.44
CA GLY A 592 -5.79 2.67 6.57
C GLY A 592 -5.85 3.70 7.70
N LEU A 593 -4.71 4.30 8.04
CA LEU A 593 -4.62 5.34 9.06
C LEU A 593 -5.46 6.58 8.71
N ILE A 594 -5.35 7.07 7.47
CA ILE A 594 -6.14 8.21 6.99
C ILE A 594 -7.63 7.90 7.01
N THR A 595 -8.00 6.69 6.63
CA THR A 595 -9.40 6.24 6.71
C THR A 595 -9.92 6.30 8.15
N ILE A 596 -9.13 5.87 9.13
CA ILE A 596 -9.51 5.92 10.54
C ILE A 596 -9.58 7.35 11.06
N ILE A 597 -8.73 8.28 10.57
CA ILE A 597 -8.85 9.71 10.89
C ILE A 597 -10.27 10.22 10.54
N GLY A 598 -10.74 9.94 9.34
CA GLY A 598 -12.08 10.34 8.90
C GLY A 598 -13.21 9.66 9.69
N LEU A 599 -13.13 8.34 9.86
CA LEU A 599 -14.17 7.57 10.54
C LEU A 599 -14.27 7.89 12.04
N SER A 600 -13.14 8.14 12.70
CA SER A 600 -13.13 8.57 14.10
C SER A 600 -13.82 9.92 14.27
N ALA A 601 -13.58 10.86 13.35
CA ALA A 601 -14.26 12.15 13.35
C ALA A 601 -15.78 12.00 13.19
N LYS A 602 -16.25 11.09 12.32
CA LYS A 602 -17.67 10.84 12.09
C LYS A 602 -18.43 10.49 13.37
N ASN A 603 -17.90 9.54 14.15
CA ASN A 603 -18.53 9.12 15.41
C ASN A 603 -18.58 10.27 16.42
N ALA A 604 -17.56 11.10 16.46
CA ALA A 604 -17.51 12.28 17.32
C ALA A 604 -18.52 13.36 16.89
N ILE A 605 -18.61 13.62 15.58
CA ILE A 605 -19.57 14.58 15.01
C ILE A 605 -20.98 14.23 15.43
N LEU A 606 -21.39 12.96 15.31
CA LEU A 606 -22.74 12.52 15.68
C LEU A 606 -23.08 12.77 17.15
N ILE A 607 -22.15 12.54 18.07
CA ILE A 607 -22.40 12.81 19.51
C ILE A 607 -22.44 14.32 19.77
N ILE A 608 -21.49 15.07 19.20
CA ILE A 608 -21.32 16.50 19.45
C ILE A 608 -22.48 17.30 18.86
N GLU A 609 -22.98 16.93 17.68
CA GLU A 609 -24.16 17.58 17.05
C GLU A 609 -25.37 17.48 17.96
N PHE A 610 -25.69 16.26 18.44
CA PHE A 610 -26.82 16.06 19.38
C PHE A 610 -26.61 16.78 20.71
N ALA A 611 -25.37 16.78 21.23
CA ALA A 611 -25.08 17.52 22.46
C ALA A 611 -25.26 19.04 22.29
N LYS A 612 -24.88 19.58 21.13
CA LYS A 612 -25.05 21.00 20.74
C LYS A 612 -26.54 21.33 20.65
N ASP A 613 -27.35 20.48 19.99
CA ASP A 613 -28.78 20.71 19.81
C ASP A 613 -29.53 20.67 21.14
N LEU A 614 -29.23 19.72 22.04
CA LEU A 614 -29.75 19.63 23.37
C LEU A 614 -29.35 20.85 24.22
N GLN A 615 -28.12 21.34 24.07
CA GLN A 615 -27.67 22.57 24.73
C GLN A 615 -28.42 23.81 24.20
N ALA A 616 -28.72 23.86 22.89
CA ALA A 616 -29.49 24.93 22.28
C ALA A 616 -30.94 24.96 22.80
N GLN A 617 -31.49 23.80 23.22
CA GLN A 617 -32.79 23.65 23.89
C GLN A 617 -32.75 24.06 25.37
N GLY A 618 -31.62 24.61 25.88
CA GLY A 618 -31.52 25.13 27.25
C GLY A 618 -31.00 24.16 28.30
N ARG A 619 -30.60 22.93 27.93
CA ARG A 619 -30.03 21.94 28.88
C ARG A 619 -28.62 22.30 29.28
N GLY A 620 -28.18 21.89 30.46
CA GLY A 620 -26.80 22.08 30.94
C GLY A 620 -25.79 21.31 30.07
N VAL A 621 -24.53 21.80 29.97
CA VAL A 621 -23.48 21.22 29.14
C VAL A 621 -23.22 19.74 29.47
N VAL A 622 -23.16 19.39 30.75
CA VAL A 622 -22.93 18.00 31.23
C VAL A 622 -24.12 17.12 30.92
N GLU A 623 -25.33 17.62 31.13
CA GLU A 623 -26.58 16.92 30.88
C GLU A 623 -26.76 16.66 29.38
N SER A 624 -26.51 17.67 28.53
CA SER A 624 -26.56 17.55 27.08
C SER A 624 -25.57 16.51 26.56
N ALA A 625 -24.34 16.48 27.11
CA ALA A 625 -23.34 15.49 26.74
C ALA A 625 -23.73 14.06 27.14
N LEU A 626 -24.34 13.88 28.33
CA LEU A 626 -24.76 12.56 28.82
C LEU A 626 -25.92 12.03 28.00
N GLU A 627 -26.93 12.86 27.76
CA GLU A 627 -28.13 12.48 26.98
C GLU A 627 -27.77 12.18 25.51
N ALA A 628 -26.93 13.02 24.88
CA ALA A 628 -26.44 12.76 23.53
C ALA A 628 -25.67 11.42 23.45
N ALA A 629 -24.82 11.14 24.44
CA ALA A 629 -24.11 9.89 24.54
C ALA A 629 -25.03 8.69 24.65
N HIS A 630 -26.10 8.80 25.46
CA HIS A 630 -27.13 7.76 25.61
C HIS A 630 -27.88 7.50 24.30
N LEU A 631 -28.41 8.55 23.67
CA LEU A 631 -29.18 8.46 22.42
C LEU A 631 -28.37 7.89 21.26
N ARG A 632 -27.06 8.19 21.21
CA ARG A 632 -26.18 7.79 20.11
C ARG A 632 -25.41 6.48 20.36
N PHE A 633 -25.49 5.90 21.55
CA PHE A 633 -24.74 4.68 21.88
C PHE A 633 -25.10 3.50 20.97
N ARG A 634 -26.39 3.22 20.78
CA ARG A 634 -26.88 2.10 19.94
C ARG A 634 -26.50 2.30 18.46
N PRO A 635 -26.78 3.46 17.82
CA PRO A 635 -26.37 3.76 16.46
C PRO A 635 -24.87 3.57 16.23
N ILE A 636 -24.03 4.14 17.09
CA ILE A 636 -22.57 4.08 16.95
C ILE A 636 -22.05 2.65 17.04
N ILE A 637 -22.52 1.86 18.00
CA ILE A 637 -22.11 0.46 18.12
C ILE A 637 -22.57 -0.36 16.91
N MET A 638 -23.79 -0.15 16.41
CA MET A 638 -24.33 -0.85 15.25
C MET A 638 -23.52 -0.55 13.98
N THR A 639 -23.29 0.72 13.71
CA THR A 639 -22.55 1.15 12.50
C THR A 639 -21.07 0.77 12.56
N SER A 640 -20.43 0.91 13.74
CA SER A 640 -19.05 0.48 13.93
C SER A 640 -18.90 -1.03 13.77
N LEU A 641 -19.83 -1.83 14.29
CA LEU A 641 -19.80 -3.28 14.15
C LEU A 641 -20.07 -3.71 12.70
N ALA A 642 -21.02 -3.06 12.02
CA ALA A 642 -21.29 -3.30 10.60
C ALA A 642 -20.04 -3.00 9.74
N PHE A 643 -19.37 -1.88 10.00
CA PHE A 643 -18.12 -1.52 9.33
C PHE A 643 -17.00 -2.52 9.62
N ILE A 644 -16.77 -2.86 10.89
CA ILE A 644 -15.73 -3.81 11.31
C ILE A 644 -15.93 -5.15 10.60
N LEU A 645 -17.14 -5.73 10.64
CA LEU A 645 -17.43 -7.01 10.01
C LEU A 645 -17.41 -6.93 8.47
N GLY A 646 -17.76 -5.79 7.88
CA GLY A 646 -17.60 -5.54 6.45
C GLY A 646 -16.14 -5.56 5.98
N VAL A 647 -15.18 -5.21 6.87
CA VAL A 647 -13.74 -5.19 6.56
C VAL A 647 -13.03 -6.49 6.99
N VAL A 648 -13.65 -7.37 7.78
CA VAL A 648 -13.04 -8.65 8.21
C VAL A 648 -12.51 -9.49 7.04
N PRO A 649 -13.24 -9.64 5.92
CA PRO A 649 -12.72 -10.40 4.78
C PRO A 649 -11.37 -9.87 4.25
N LEU A 650 -11.13 -8.54 4.27
CA LEU A 650 -9.84 -7.97 3.93
C LEU A 650 -8.73 -8.39 4.91
N ALA A 651 -9.01 -8.32 6.20
CA ALA A 651 -8.02 -8.64 7.23
C ALA A 651 -7.65 -10.14 7.26
N MET A 652 -8.53 -10.99 6.74
CA MET A 652 -8.35 -12.45 6.67
C MET A 652 -8.02 -12.94 5.26
N ALA A 653 -7.81 -12.05 4.32
CA ALA A 653 -7.55 -12.39 2.92
C ALA A 653 -6.38 -13.36 2.76
N SER A 654 -6.50 -14.26 1.80
CA SER A 654 -5.47 -15.22 1.38
C SER A 654 -5.38 -15.25 -0.14
N GLY A 655 -4.22 -15.63 -0.68
CA GLY A 655 -4.02 -15.66 -2.12
C GLY A 655 -3.32 -14.41 -2.65
N ALA A 656 -3.59 -14.07 -3.91
CA ALA A 656 -2.97 -12.92 -4.58
C ALA A 656 -3.29 -11.60 -3.87
N SER A 657 -2.32 -10.73 -3.72
CA SER A 657 -2.45 -9.41 -3.07
C SER A 657 -2.98 -9.46 -1.63
N SER A 658 -2.83 -10.60 -0.94
CA SER A 658 -3.35 -10.79 0.41
C SER A 658 -2.59 -9.97 1.46
N ALA A 659 -1.32 -9.70 1.28
CA ALA A 659 -0.52 -8.91 2.22
C ALA A 659 -1.01 -7.45 2.27
N SER A 660 -1.27 -6.85 1.11
CA SER A 660 -1.85 -5.50 0.98
C SER A 660 -3.25 -5.41 1.61
N GLN A 661 -4.11 -6.41 1.36
CA GLN A 661 -5.45 -6.49 1.95
C GLN A 661 -5.39 -6.58 3.47
N ARG A 662 -4.51 -7.44 4.00
CA ARG A 662 -4.32 -7.61 5.45
C ARG A 662 -3.78 -6.35 6.10
N ALA A 663 -2.88 -5.61 5.45
CA ALA A 663 -2.35 -4.35 5.98
C ALA A 663 -3.46 -3.31 6.17
N ILE A 664 -4.27 -3.06 5.13
CA ILE A 664 -5.43 -2.16 5.22
C ILE A 664 -6.45 -2.69 6.23
N GLY A 665 -6.89 -3.94 6.06
CA GLY A 665 -7.96 -4.52 6.88
C GLY A 665 -7.62 -4.57 8.37
N THR A 666 -6.39 -4.94 8.73
CA THR A 666 -5.94 -4.98 10.13
C THR A 666 -5.92 -3.60 10.75
N GLY A 667 -5.30 -2.63 10.05
CA GLY A 667 -5.22 -1.25 10.55
C GLY A 667 -6.61 -0.66 10.78
N VAL A 668 -7.49 -0.82 9.81
CA VAL A 668 -8.86 -0.27 9.86
C VAL A 668 -9.71 -0.95 10.93
N ILE A 669 -9.69 -2.27 11.04
CA ILE A 669 -10.45 -2.99 12.09
C ILE A 669 -9.96 -2.60 13.48
N ALA A 670 -8.65 -2.67 13.72
CA ALA A 670 -8.10 -2.35 15.02
C ALA A 670 -8.33 -0.87 15.40
N GLY A 671 -8.19 0.03 14.40
CA GLY A 671 -8.51 1.44 14.55
C GLY A 671 -9.96 1.68 14.92
N MET A 672 -10.90 1.00 14.26
CA MET A 672 -12.34 1.10 14.56
C MET A 672 -12.71 0.49 15.92
N VAL A 673 -12.17 -0.67 16.25
CA VAL A 673 -12.47 -1.33 17.55
C VAL A 673 -12.02 -0.45 18.71
N VAL A 674 -10.73 -0.07 18.73
CA VAL A 674 -10.16 0.74 19.81
C VAL A 674 -10.69 2.18 19.76
N GLY A 675 -10.77 2.75 18.56
CA GLY A 675 -11.26 4.11 18.34
C GLY A 675 -12.70 4.25 18.79
N THR A 676 -13.61 3.36 18.40
CA THR A 676 -15.02 3.40 18.83
C THR A 676 -15.15 3.18 20.34
N PHE A 677 -14.43 2.16 20.87
CA PHE A 677 -14.48 1.89 22.32
C PHE A 677 -14.03 3.10 23.15
N LEU A 678 -12.95 3.75 22.77
CA LEU A 678 -12.46 4.93 23.47
C LEU A 678 -13.32 6.17 23.18
N ALA A 679 -13.76 6.37 21.93
CA ALA A 679 -14.53 7.54 21.54
C ALA A 679 -15.83 7.69 22.33
N VAL A 680 -16.60 6.61 22.54
CA VAL A 680 -17.86 6.68 23.29
C VAL A 680 -17.66 7.21 24.71
N PHE A 681 -16.49 7.01 25.33
CA PHE A 681 -16.18 7.55 26.66
C PHE A 681 -15.52 8.93 26.62
N PHE A 682 -14.64 9.19 25.65
CA PHE A 682 -13.87 10.42 25.60
C PHE A 682 -14.60 11.57 24.93
N VAL A 683 -15.43 11.33 23.90
CA VAL A 683 -16.13 12.39 23.16
C VAL A 683 -17.01 13.25 24.06
N PRO A 684 -17.88 12.67 24.94
CA PRO A 684 -18.65 13.49 25.86
C PRO A 684 -17.78 14.33 26.78
N THR A 685 -16.63 13.79 27.21
CA THR A 685 -15.66 14.50 28.04
C THR A 685 -14.99 15.63 27.26
N PHE A 686 -14.58 15.42 26.02
CA PHE A 686 -13.98 16.46 25.17
C PHE A 686 -14.96 17.61 24.95
N PHE A 687 -16.23 17.29 24.66
CA PHE A 687 -17.26 18.33 24.51
C PHE A 687 -17.39 19.19 25.77
N VAL A 688 -17.50 18.55 26.95
CA VAL A 688 -17.63 19.28 28.23
C VAL A 688 -16.37 20.12 28.52
N VAL A 689 -15.17 19.57 28.36
CA VAL A 689 -13.90 20.27 28.61
C VAL A 689 -13.75 21.45 27.65
N VAL A 690 -13.94 21.25 26.35
CA VAL A 690 -13.81 22.31 25.35
C VAL A 690 -14.85 23.42 25.61
N ARG A 691 -16.10 23.09 25.89
CA ARG A 691 -17.15 24.08 26.19
C ARG A 691 -16.94 24.80 27.51
N SER A 692 -16.26 24.17 28.47
CA SER A 692 -15.89 24.82 29.72
C SER A 692 -14.72 25.81 29.55
N LEU A 693 -13.74 25.49 28.69
CA LEU A 693 -12.59 26.33 28.39
C LEU A 693 -12.95 27.53 27.48
N PHE A 694 -13.75 27.25 26.45
CA PHE A 694 -14.16 28.25 25.47
C PHE A 694 -15.66 28.58 25.67
N LYS A 695 -15.94 29.49 26.63
CA LYS A 695 -17.27 30.03 26.79
C LYS A 695 -17.62 30.83 25.55
N GLY A 696 -18.60 30.39 24.76
CA GLY A 696 -18.97 30.96 23.47
C GLY A 696 -19.08 32.50 23.50
N SER A 697 -18.76 33.18 22.37
CA SER A 697 -18.80 34.62 22.25
C SER A 697 -20.19 35.18 22.55
N GLU A 698 -20.29 36.44 23.04
CA GLU A 698 -21.59 37.08 23.28
C GLU A 698 -22.50 37.08 22.04
N ARG A 699 -21.91 37.14 20.85
CA ARG A 699 -22.62 37.09 19.57
C ARG A 699 -23.27 35.68 19.32
N GLN A 700 -22.58 34.61 19.70
CA GLN A 700 -23.14 33.25 19.63
C GLN A 700 -24.27 33.05 20.65
N ARG A 701 -24.14 33.61 21.84
CA ARG A 701 -25.22 33.58 22.86
C ARG A 701 -26.45 34.35 22.40
N LYS A 702 -26.27 35.51 21.74
CA LYS A 702 -27.38 36.27 21.16
C LYS A 702 -28.06 35.53 20.02
N MET A 703 -27.30 34.96 19.09
CA MET A 703 -27.88 34.14 18.01
C MET A 703 -28.65 32.91 18.55
N HIS A 704 -28.13 32.21 19.56
CA HIS A 704 -28.84 31.11 20.19
C HIS A 704 -30.10 31.57 20.89
N ALA A 705 -30.08 32.72 21.56
CA ALA A 705 -31.27 33.30 22.21
C ALA A 705 -32.31 33.79 21.18
N GLU A 706 -31.92 34.29 20.04
CA GLU A 706 -32.78 34.67 18.92
C GLU A 706 -33.43 33.43 18.24
N HIS A 707 -32.64 32.36 18.04
CA HIS A 707 -33.17 31.09 17.52
C HIS A 707 -34.12 30.41 18.51
N ALA A 708 -33.81 30.43 19.80
CA ALA A 708 -34.71 29.89 20.84
C ALA A 708 -36.04 30.67 20.90
N LYS A 709 -35.98 32.00 20.79
CA LYS A 709 -37.20 32.84 20.70
C LYS A 709 -38.00 32.55 19.42
N ALA A 710 -37.30 32.40 18.25
CA ALA A 710 -37.95 32.07 17.00
C ALA A 710 -38.58 30.68 16.99
N ALA A 711 -38.07 29.74 17.79
CA ALA A 711 -38.58 28.39 17.95
C ALA A 711 -39.67 28.25 19.05
N GLY A 712 -40.10 29.35 19.67
CA GLY A 712 -41.15 29.35 20.69
C GLY A 712 -40.78 28.69 22.02
N ILE A 713 -39.47 28.53 22.30
CA ILE A 713 -38.97 27.92 23.54
C ILE A 713 -38.66 29.09 24.52
N GLU A 714 -39.56 29.27 25.51
CA GLU A 714 -39.30 30.22 26.61
C GLU A 714 -38.08 29.76 27.42
N ALA A 715 -37.09 30.62 27.53
CA ALA A 715 -35.92 30.40 28.38
C ALA A 715 -36.32 30.51 29.85
N HIS A 716 -36.46 29.38 30.54
CA HIS A 716 -36.38 29.40 32.02
C HIS A 716 -34.95 29.72 32.43
N GLN A 717 -34.80 30.85 33.13
CA GLN A 717 -33.57 31.35 33.74
C GLN A 717 -32.94 30.38 34.74
#